data_0d5f1b382129ea4445b3b86ed7d12e9d
#
_entry.id   0d5f1b382129ea4445b3b86ed7d12e9d
#
_cell.length_a   1.000
_cell.length_b   1.000
_cell.length_c   1.000
_cell.angle_alpha   90.00
_cell.angle_beta   90.00
_cell.angle_gamma   90.00
#
_symmetry.space_group_name_H-M   'P 1'
#
loop_
_entity.id
_entity.type
_entity.pdbx_description
1 polymer ?
#
loop_
_entity_poly.entity_id
_entity_poly.type
_entity_poly.pdbx_seq_one_letter_code
_entity_poly.pdbx_strand_id
1 'polypeptide(L)'
;MKRDLDYLRLLAKSFPTANQAAAEIINLKAICALPKGTEYFFSDLHGESEAFIFLMRSASGVIRSKIEEIFSHFLADDEQLRLANLIYYPKETFLDKGNTFLEDKEWQKITIHRLTALCLKIASKYTRSKVRKKLPKEFAYAIDELLHDEEEDTKLYHKEILEGILEVNRGREFIIALCELIQNLSIDSLHIIGDIFDRGPHPDRIMEELMCFHDVDIQWGNHDVDWMGAFAGNPACIANVLRIATSYNSFDVLEDGYGINLRPLSMFAQEVYGEDPCSSFYPHLWDKNIADSVEPELAAKMCKTISVIMWKEEGQLIRRHPEYGLEHRMLLHKMDLEKGVVEVEGKIYPLKDCFFPTIDWADPYKLSPKEQELMDSLIYSFTHSKMLKKHIDFFFTHGSMYKIVNHNILYHGCIPMTEEGEFLSIFTRDGEVFGKRLMDYCEQKCIEAYFMNREMDPNGKLYATDFFWYLWCGPKSPLFGKDKMCTFEHCLIEDSESHRESYNAYYKWIEKESYVDKIIEEFHENPELSHIINGHVPVKSKKGESPIKASGKLFIIDGGISKAYHSKTGIAGYTLIYDSKHLSLAEHKDFHKGEENTPDIQVVERMKGRIRIGETDKGVELRRQMEDLWDLLEAYGSGELKELYS
;
A
#
# COMPACT_ATOMS: atom_id res chain seq x y z
N MET A 1 20.13 -14.24 29.81
CA MET A 1 20.28 -15.72 29.63
C MET A 1 21.49 -15.92 28.73
N LYS A 2 22.56 -16.64 29.14
CA LYS A 2 23.75 -16.85 28.31
C LYS A 2 23.33 -17.51 26.99
N ARG A 3 23.85 -17.03 25.87
CA ARG A 3 23.57 -17.62 24.54
C ARG A 3 24.24 -19.00 24.42
N ASP A 4 23.63 -19.86 23.58
CA ASP A 4 24.18 -21.17 23.28
C ASP A 4 25.55 -21.02 22.56
N LEU A 5 26.50 -21.84 22.91
CA LEU A 5 27.85 -21.86 22.34
C LEU A 5 27.85 -22.10 20.82
N ASP A 6 26.90 -22.87 20.30
CA ASP A 6 26.80 -23.10 18.85
C ASP A 6 26.30 -21.85 18.10
N TYR A 7 25.40 -21.08 18.70
CA TYR A 7 25.01 -19.76 18.17
C TYR A 7 26.22 -18.80 18.18
N LEU A 8 26.97 -18.73 19.28
CA LEU A 8 28.18 -17.89 19.38
C LEU A 8 29.24 -18.30 18.36
N ARG A 9 29.39 -19.60 18.05
CA ARG A 9 30.28 -20.09 16.97
C ARG A 9 29.82 -19.60 15.58
N LEU A 10 28.52 -19.52 15.32
CA LEU A 10 28.00 -18.94 14.09
C LEU A 10 28.27 -17.44 14.03
N LEU A 11 28.04 -16.71 15.10
CA LEU A 11 28.28 -15.27 15.21
C LEU A 11 29.78 -14.94 15.05
N ALA A 12 30.65 -15.78 15.57
CA ALA A 12 32.12 -15.68 15.43
C ALA A 12 32.61 -15.71 13.98
N LYS A 13 31.84 -16.28 13.04
CA LYS A 13 32.18 -16.22 11.62
C LYS A 13 32.09 -14.82 11.04
N SER A 14 31.16 -14.01 11.55
CA SER A 14 30.98 -12.60 11.15
C SER A 14 31.87 -11.64 11.94
N PHE A 15 32.21 -12.02 13.19
CA PHE A 15 33.05 -11.23 14.09
C PHE A 15 34.17 -12.11 14.64
N PRO A 16 35.18 -12.48 13.81
CA PRO A 16 36.20 -13.49 14.13
C PRO A 16 37.14 -13.13 15.28
N THR A 17 37.18 -11.85 15.69
CA THR A 17 38.04 -11.41 16.81
C THR A 17 37.27 -10.56 17.82
N ALA A 18 37.75 -10.53 19.07
CA ALA A 18 37.21 -9.69 20.14
C ALA A 18 37.21 -8.21 19.73
N ASN A 19 38.25 -7.76 19.04
CA ASN A 19 38.30 -6.35 18.57
C ASN A 19 37.22 -6.02 17.55
N GLN A 20 36.87 -6.95 16.65
CA GLN A 20 35.78 -6.72 15.68
C GLN A 20 34.41 -6.71 16.35
N ALA A 21 34.16 -7.63 17.30
CA ALA A 21 32.94 -7.64 18.08
C ALA A 21 32.80 -6.35 18.92
N ALA A 22 33.90 -5.91 19.59
CA ALA A 22 33.91 -4.67 20.36
C ALA A 22 33.68 -3.43 19.48
N ALA A 23 34.30 -3.37 18.29
CA ALA A 23 34.10 -2.28 17.36
C ALA A 23 32.64 -2.19 16.90
N GLU A 24 31.97 -3.32 16.63
CA GLU A 24 30.57 -3.34 16.26
C GLU A 24 29.66 -2.92 17.42
N ILE A 25 29.90 -3.33 18.66
CA ILE A 25 29.17 -2.84 19.84
C ILE A 25 29.27 -1.31 19.94
N ILE A 26 30.44 -0.73 19.73
CA ILE A 26 30.64 0.73 19.76
C ILE A 26 29.82 1.39 18.64
N ASN A 27 29.84 0.81 17.43
CA ASN A 27 29.08 1.29 16.30
C ASN A 27 27.57 1.25 16.57
N LEU A 28 27.03 0.14 17.04
CA LEU A 28 25.61 -0.05 17.35
C LEU A 28 25.15 0.92 18.45
N LYS A 29 25.98 1.09 19.49
CA LYS A 29 25.71 2.04 20.57
C LYS A 29 25.66 3.49 20.07
N ALA A 30 26.55 3.87 19.16
CA ALA A 30 26.53 5.19 18.54
C ALA A 30 25.29 5.38 17.64
N ILE A 31 24.87 4.36 16.89
CA ILE A 31 23.65 4.38 16.08
C ILE A 31 22.41 4.62 16.95
N CYS A 32 22.32 3.98 18.11
CA CYS A 32 21.21 4.19 19.05
C CYS A 32 21.06 5.64 19.53
N ALA A 33 22.12 6.43 19.50
CA ALA A 33 22.10 7.85 19.90
C ALA A 33 21.63 8.80 18.78
N LEU A 34 21.51 8.32 17.55
CA LEU A 34 21.04 9.13 16.42
C LEU A 34 19.53 9.39 16.51
N PRO A 35 19.05 10.46 15.83
CA PRO A 35 17.63 10.68 15.66
C PRO A 35 16.93 9.51 14.95
N LYS A 36 15.68 9.24 15.35
CA LYS A 36 14.76 8.35 14.60
C LYS A 36 14.68 8.77 13.14
N GLY A 37 14.61 7.79 12.25
CA GLY A 37 14.31 8.01 10.82
C GLY A 37 12.91 8.58 10.60
N THR A 38 12.65 9.02 9.38
CA THR A 38 11.35 9.56 8.98
C THR A 38 10.50 8.45 8.34
N GLU A 39 9.33 8.20 8.90
CA GLU A 39 8.36 7.22 8.44
C GLU A 39 7.23 7.94 7.71
N TYR A 40 6.81 7.38 6.58
CA TYR A 40 5.70 7.88 5.77
C TYR A 40 4.60 6.82 5.69
N PHE A 41 3.36 7.25 5.85
CA PHE A 41 2.18 6.39 5.82
C PHE A 41 1.27 6.86 4.69
N PHE A 42 0.93 5.94 3.79
CA PHE A 42 -0.02 6.13 2.70
C PHE A 42 -1.12 5.08 2.78
N SER A 43 -2.28 5.38 2.24
CA SER A 43 -3.43 4.47 2.19
C SER A 43 -4.20 4.65 0.90
N ASP A 44 -4.94 3.61 0.49
CA ASP A 44 -5.95 3.66 -0.57
C ASP A 44 -5.42 4.24 -1.90
N LEU A 45 -4.29 3.68 -2.37
CA LEU A 45 -3.58 4.14 -3.57
C LEU A 45 -4.35 3.84 -4.85
N HIS A 46 -5.10 2.75 -4.87
CA HIS A 46 -6.02 2.37 -5.95
C HIS A 46 -5.46 2.59 -7.36
N GLY A 47 -4.26 2.11 -7.64
CA GLY A 47 -3.66 2.17 -8.97
C GLY A 47 -3.29 3.57 -9.49
N GLU A 48 -3.40 4.62 -8.68
CA GLU A 48 -3.04 6.00 -9.05
C GLU A 48 -1.51 6.21 -9.01
N SER A 49 -0.81 5.51 -9.90
CA SER A 49 0.65 5.42 -9.89
C SER A 49 1.36 6.77 -10.07
N GLU A 50 0.86 7.65 -10.95
CA GLU A 50 1.50 8.95 -11.19
C GLU A 50 1.46 9.85 -9.96
N ALA A 51 0.31 9.91 -9.27
CA ALA A 51 0.17 10.67 -8.04
C ALA A 51 1.05 10.08 -6.93
N PHE A 52 1.01 8.77 -6.72
CA PHE A 52 1.80 8.11 -5.70
C PHE A 52 3.32 8.29 -5.90
N ILE A 53 3.81 8.06 -7.12
CA ILE A 53 5.24 8.23 -7.46
C ILE A 53 5.68 9.68 -7.24
N PHE A 54 4.83 10.66 -7.59
CA PHE A 54 5.10 12.06 -7.28
C PHE A 54 5.21 12.31 -5.77
N LEU A 55 4.25 11.80 -4.97
CA LEU A 55 4.27 11.96 -3.52
C LEU A 55 5.51 11.33 -2.89
N MET A 56 5.94 10.17 -3.35
CA MET A 56 7.19 9.54 -2.92
C MET A 56 8.41 10.39 -3.30
N ARG A 57 8.55 10.77 -4.56
CA ARG A 57 9.72 11.50 -5.08
C ARG A 57 9.84 12.91 -4.50
N SER A 58 8.71 13.54 -4.16
CA SER A 58 8.66 14.85 -3.48
C SER A 58 8.77 14.74 -1.96
N ALA A 59 8.76 13.50 -1.42
CA ALA A 59 8.57 13.23 0.01
C ALA A 59 7.38 14.01 0.56
N SER A 60 6.22 13.88 -0.13
CA SER A 60 4.97 14.59 0.20
C SER A 60 5.19 16.09 0.46
N GLY A 61 6.01 16.74 -0.36
CA GLY A 61 6.31 18.17 -0.29
C GLY A 61 7.44 18.57 0.66
N VAL A 62 7.99 17.66 1.46
CA VAL A 62 9.07 17.98 2.41
C VAL A 62 10.33 18.45 1.70
N ILE A 63 10.66 17.90 0.52
CA ILE A 63 11.82 18.37 -0.26
C ILE A 63 11.64 19.84 -0.66
N ARG A 64 10.45 20.25 -1.09
CA ARG A 64 10.14 21.64 -1.43
C ARG A 64 10.33 22.56 -0.22
N SER A 65 9.79 22.18 0.95
CA SER A 65 9.99 22.94 2.19
C SER A 65 11.46 23.08 2.57
N LYS A 66 12.30 22.08 2.31
CA LYS A 66 13.74 22.16 2.55
C LYS A 66 14.46 23.08 1.55
N ILE A 67 14.04 23.10 0.29
CA ILE A 67 14.52 24.06 -0.70
C ILE A 67 14.21 25.49 -0.24
N GLU A 68 12.99 25.76 0.20
CA GLU A 68 12.58 27.06 0.72
C GLU A 68 13.41 27.46 1.96
N GLU A 69 13.58 26.53 2.92
CA GLU A 69 14.38 26.77 4.12
C GLU A 69 15.81 27.22 3.81
N ILE A 70 16.42 26.67 2.75
CA ILE A 70 17.83 26.97 2.39
C ILE A 70 17.94 28.16 1.46
N PHE A 71 17.02 28.29 0.48
CA PHE A 71 17.22 29.15 -0.67
C PHE A 71 16.24 30.32 -0.79
N SER A 72 15.26 30.49 0.10
CA SER A 72 14.23 31.54 0.01
C SER A 72 14.82 32.99 -0.08
N HIS A 73 16.00 33.18 0.46
CA HIS A 73 16.68 34.50 0.39
C HIS A 73 17.50 34.69 -0.88
N PHE A 74 17.72 33.67 -1.69
CA PHE A 74 18.66 33.69 -2.82
C PHE A 74 18.02 33.32 -4.16
N LEU A 75 16.92 32.55 -4.13
CA LEU A 75 16.22 32.06 -5.32
C LEU A 75 14.78 32.56 -5.34
N ALA A 76 14.34 33.00 -6.51
CA ALA A 76 12.95 33.32 -6.76
C ALA A 76 12.09 32.01 -6.69
N ASP A 77 10.79 32.13 -6.38
CA ASP A 77 9.90 30.99 -6.20
C ASP A 77 9.85 30.06 -7.42
N ASP A 78 9.89 30.61 -8.63
CA ASP A 78 9.90 29.84 -9.87
C ASP A 78 11.23 29.07 -10.08
N GLU A 79 12.36 29.58 -9.61
CA GLU A 79 13.64 28.85 -9.61
C GLU A 79 13.67 27.73 -8.59
N GLN A 80 13.08 27.97 -7.40
CA GLN A 80 12.93 26.96 -6.38
C GLN A 80 12.01 25.83 -6.88
N LEU A 81 10.92 26.16 -7.57
CA LEU A 81 10.01 25.19 -8.18
C LEU A 81 10.71 24.37 -9.28
N ARG A 82 11.52 25.04 -10.14
CA ARG A 82 12.34 24.34 -11.15
C ARG A 82 13.33 23.36 -10.52
N LEU A 83 13.98 23.75 -9.44
CA LEU A 83 14.92 22.89 -8.71
C LEU A 83 14.17 21.69 -8.09
N ALA A 84 12.99 21.90 -7.51
CA ALA A 84 12.15 20.84 -6.97
C ALA A 84 11.73 19.85 -8.08
N ASN A 85 11.22 20.34 -9.21
CA ASN A 85 10.82 19.50 -10.34
C ASN A 85 11.99 18.70 -10.94
N LEU A 86 13.18 19.29 -11.00
CA LEU A 86 14.40 18.56 -11.40
C LEU A 86 14.69 17.41 -10.43
N ILE A 87 14.51 17.62 -9.13
CA ILE A 87 14.72 16.55 -8.14
C ILE A 87 13.66 15.45 -8.27
N TYR A 88 12.39 15.81 -8.54
CA TYR A 88 11.30 14.85 -8.66
C TYR A 88 11.38 13.99 -9.94
N TYR A 89 11.79 14.60 -11.04
CA TYR A 89 11.83 14.01 -12.38
C TYR A 89 13.18 14.19 -13.09
N PRO A 90 14.29 13.73 -12.48
CA PRO A 90 15.62 14.06 -13.01
C PRO A 90 15.86 13.49 -14.40
N LYS A 91 15.48 12.23 -14.64
CA LYS A 91 15.67 11.57 -15.95
C LYS A 91 14.78 12.17 -17.02
N GLU A 92 13.51 12.38 -16.70
CA GLU A 92 12.50 12.96 -17.59
C GLU A 92 12.90 14.39 -18.01
N THR A 93 13.37 15.19 -17.06
CA THR A 93 13.83 16.58 -17.31
C THR A 93 14.96 16.62 -18.34
N PHE A 94 15.93 15.69 -18.25
CA PHE A 94 17.03 15.61 -19.22
C PHE A 94 16.66 14.94 -20.54
N LEU A 95 15.56 14.22 -20.62
CA LEU A 95 15.04 13.64 -21.87
C LEU A 95 14.27 14.65 -22.71
N ASP A 96 13.79 15.72 -22.09
CA ASP A 96 13.06 16.79 -22.80
C ASP A 96 14.02 17.61 -23.66
N LYS A 97 13.93 17.42 -24.98
CA LYS A 97 14.77 18.10 -25.98
C LYS A 97 14.60 19.62 -26.03
N GLY A 98 13.56 20.16 -25.40
CA GLY A 98 13.34 21.61 -25.30
C GLY A 98 14.30 22.31 -24.32
N ASN A 99 14.88 21.57 -23.40
CA ASN A 99 15.72 22.10 -22.31
C ASN A 99 17.22 22.14 -22.68
N THR A 100 17.58 22.86 -23.73
CA THR A 100 18.97 22.94 -24.21
C THR A 100 19.95 23.56 -23.21
N PHE A 101 19.48 24.37 -22.24
CA PHE A 101 20.31 24.97 -21.20
C PHE A 101 20.87 23.96 -20.19
N LEU A 102 20.29 22.74 -20.12
CA LEU A 102 20.77 21.68 -19.23
C LEU A 102 22.16 21.15 -19.61
N GLU A 103 22.60 21.36 -20.82
CA GLU A 103 23.94 21.00 -21.31
C GLU A 103 24.99 22.10 -21.01
N ASP A 104 24.58 23.29 -20.54
CA ASP A 104 25.48 24.36 -20.14
C ASP A 104 26.25 23.98 -18.87
N LYS A 105 27.59 24.02 -18.96
CA LYS A 105 28.47 23.62 -17.86
C LYS A 105 28.36 24.56 -16.65
N GLU A 106 28.11 25.84 -16.85
CA GLU A 106 27.92 26.80 -15.74
C GLU A 106 26.59 26.51 -15.01
N TRP A 107 25.53 26.24 -15.77
CA TRP A 107 24.27 25.82 -15.17
C TRP A 107 24.41 24.51 -14.39
N GLN A 108 25.10 23.50 -14.94
CA GLN A 108 25.36 22.23 -14.26
C GLN A 108 26.14 22.44 -12.96
N LYS A 109 27.18 23.30 -12.99
CA LYS A 109 27.99 23.62 -11.82
C LYS A 109 27.15 24.23 -10.69
N ILE A 110 26.35 25.25 -11.02
CA ILE A 110 25.44 25.90 -10.06
C ILE A 110 24.42 24.90 -9.49
N THR A 111 23.87 24.08 -10.35
CA THR A 111 22.86 23.06 -9.97
C THR A 111 23.45 22.00 -9.05
N ILE A 112 24.65 21.48 -9.35
CA ILE A 112 25.35 20.52 -8.48
C ILE A 112 25.61 21.16 -7.10
N HIS A 113 26.04 22.41 -7.05
CA HIS A 113 26.27 23.09 -5.77
C HIS A 113 24.99 23.23 -4.94
N ARG A 114 23.86 23.61 -5.57
CA ARG A 114 22.54 23.69 -4.92
C ARG A 114 22.08 22.32 -4.40
N LEU A 115 22.21 21.27 -5.21
CA LEU A 115 21.83 19.90 -4.83
C LEU A 115 22.71 19.36 -3.69
N THR A 116 24.02 19.64 -3.71
CA THR A 116 24.94 19.26 -2.62
C THR A 116 24.55 19.94 -1.31
N ALA A 117 24.23 21.23 -1.32
CA ALA A 117 23.77 21.94 -0.13
C ALA A 117 22.47 21.37 0.44
N LEU A 118 21.51 21.03 -0.44
CA LEU A 118 20.26 20.37 -0.03
C LEU A 118 20.52 18.97 0.51
N CYS A 119 21.38 18.20 -0.15
CA CYS A 119 21.75 16.85 0.28
C CYS A 119 22.40 16.87 1.68
N LEU A 120 23.32 17.80 1.93
CA LEU A 120 23.93 18.04 3.25
C LEU A 120 22.87 18.30 4.33
N LYS A 121 21.88 19.13 4.04
CA LYS A 121 20.79 19.45 4.97
C LYS A 121 19.96 18.22 5.31
N ILE A 122 19.60 17.43 4.30
CA ILE A 122 18.80 16.19 4.48
C ILE A 122 19.65 15.12 5.18
N ALA A 123 20.91 14.97 4.81
CA ALA A 123 21.85 14.01 5.38
C ALA A 123 22.23 14.29 6.83
N SER A 124 22.06 15.52 7.32
CA SER A 124 22.47 15.95 8.68
C SER A 124 21.86 15.14 9.84
N LYS A 125 20.78 14.40 9.58
CA LYS A 125 20.12 13.50 10.55
C LYS A 125 20.77 12.12 10.60
N TYR A 126 21.71 11.79 9.70
CA TYR A 126 22.30 10.47 9.56
C TYR A 126 23.77 10.41 9.95
N THR A 127 24.27 9.17 10.20
CA THR A 127 25.73 8.95 10.23
C THR A 127 26.30 8.99 8.82
N ARG A 128 27.58 9.33 8.74
CA ARG A 128 28.37 9.19 7.51
C ARG A 128 28.28 7.78 6.92
N SER A 129 28.34 6.74 7.77
CA SER A 129 28.22 5.34 7.34
C SER A 129 26.86 5.03 6.70
N LYS A 130 25.74 5.57 7.24
CA LYS A 130 24.41 5.37 6.64
C LYS A 130 24.30 6.08 5.28
N VAL A 131 24.79 7.32 5.18
CA VAL A 131 24.80 8.05 3.91
C VAL A 131 25.63 7.31 2.88
N ARG A 132 26.86 6.86 3.23
CA ARG A 132 27.74 6.11 2.34
C ARG A 132 27.09 4.86 1.75
N LYS A 133 26.29 4.13 2.53
CA LYS A 133 25.57 2.93 2.04
C LYS A 133 24.50 3.25 0.99
N LYS A 134 24.00 4.49 0.98
CA LYS A 134 22.99 4.96 0.02
C LYS A 134 23.58 5.69 -1.18
N LEU A 135 24.92 5.93 -1.21
CA LEU A 135 25.59 6.61 -2.32
C LEU A 135 25.53 5.77 -3.60
N PRO A 136 25.24 6.38 -4.75
CA PRO A 136 25.32 5.72 -6.04
C PRO A 136 26.77 5.27 -6.33
N LYS A 137 26.95 3.97 -6.65
CA LYS A 137 28.27 3.33 -6.74
C LYS A 137 29.27 4.08 -7.65
N GLU A 138 28.76 4.60 -8.76
CA GLU A 138 29.60 5.28 -9.79
C GLU A 138 30.18 6.59 -9.29
N PHE A 139 29.47 7.31 -8.42
CA PHE A 139 29.84 8.63 -7.92
C PHE A 139 30.07 8.68 -6.41
N ALA A 140 30.11 7.52 -5.76
CA ALA A 140 30.16 7.43 -4.30
C ALA A 140 31.32 8.22 -3.69
N TYR A 141 32.52 8.15 -4.29
CA TYR A 141 33.68 8.88 -3.83
C TYR A 141 33.48 10.40 -3.95
N ALA A 142 33.11 10.90 -5.14
CA ALA A 142 32.96 12.33 -5.38
C ALA A 142 31.86 12.95 -4.52
N ILE A 143 30.72 12.23 -4.35
CA ILE A 143 29.61 12.72 -3.51
C ILE A 143 30.02 12.68 -2.03
N ASP A 144 30.69 11.62 -1.56
CA ASP A 144 31.14 11.55 -0.15
C ASP A 144 32.10 12.70 0.19
N GLU A 145 33.03 13.03 -0.70
CA GLU A 145 33.94 14.15 -0.52
C GLU A 145 33.20 15.50 -0.50
N LEU A 146 32.28 15.73 -1.46
CA LEU A 146 31.49 16.97 -1.52
C LEU A 146 30.53 17.15 -0.35
N LEU A 147 30.16 16.06 0.35
CA LEU A 147 29.32 16.10 1.55
C LEU A 147 30.11 16.26 2.85
N HIS A 148 31.44 16.40 2.80
CA HIS A 148 32.29 16.50 3.98
C HIS A 148 33.29 17.65 3.81
N ASP A 149 33.52 18.35 4.93
CA ASP A 149 34.45 19.47 5.14
C ASP A 149 34.27 20.72 4.29
N GLU A 150 33.78 21.78 4.97
CA GLU A 150 33.72 23.15 4.46
C GLU A 150 34.90 24.03 4.99
N GLU A 151 36.05 23.43 5.35
CA GLU A 151 37.22 24.23 5.70
C GLU A 151 37.76 24.96 4.48
N GLU A 152 38.34 26.14 4.67
CA GLU A 152 38.82 26.98 3.55
C GLU A 152 39.81 26.28 2.63
N ASP A 153 40.61 25.37 3.20
CA ASP A 153 41.60 24.60 2.45
C ASP A 153 40.99 23.52 1.53
N THR A 154 39.75 23.05 1.82
CA THR A 154 39.08 22.04 0.99
C THR A 154 38.28 22.63 -0.17
N LYS A 155 38.01 23.92 -0.20
CA LYS A 155 37.29 24.59 -1.30
C LYS A 155 37.95 24.41 -2.67
N LEU A 156 39.27 24.41 -2.72
CA LEU A 156 39.99 24.17 -3.97
C LEU A 156 39.81 22.74 -4.44
N TYR A 157 39.86 21.76 -3.51
CA TYR A 157 39.69 20.34 -3.81
C TYR A 157 38.27 20.02 -4.30
N HIS A 158 37.23 20.56 -3.67
CA HIS A 158 35.85 20.46 -4.13
C HIS A 158 35.66 21.08 -5.52
N LYS A 159 36.29 22.22 -5.77
CA LYS A 159 36.27 22.87 -7.10
C LYS A 159 36.87 21.96 -8.17
N GLU A 160 38.03 21.32 -7.90
CA GLU A 160 38.69 20.41 -8.83
C GLU A 160 37.83 19.14 -9.09
N ILE A 161 37.12 18.59 -8.08
CA ILE A 161 36.17 17.49 -8.27
C ILE A 161 35.06 17.91 -9.24
N LEU A 162 34.43 19.08 -9.01
CA LEU A 162 33.36 19.59 -9.86
C LEU A 162 33.84 19.87 -11.30
N GLU A 163 34.99 20.53 -11.45
CA GLU A 163 35.57 20.79 -12.76
C GLU A 163 35.90 19.47 -13.49
N GLY A 164 36.46 18.49 -12.80
CA GLY A 164 36.74 17.18 -13.35
C GLY A 164 35.50 16.45 -13.84
N ILE A 165 34.37 16.49 -13.09
CA ILE A 165 33.10 15.91 -13.51
C ILE A 165 32.57 16.55 -14.80
N LEU A 166 32.71 17.89 -14.90
CA LEU A 166 32.26 18.65 -16.06
C LEU A 166 33.21 18.49 -17.28
N GLU A 167 34.50 18.33 -17.04
CA GLU A 167 35.51 18.09 -18.10
C GLU A 167 35.27 16.72 -18.78
N VAL A 168 34.96 15.70 -18.01
CA VAL A 168 34.67 14.36 -18.55
C VAL A 168 33.22 14.22 -19.07
N ASN A 169 32.46 15.32 -19.11
CA ASN A 169 31.08 15.41 -19.58
C ASN A 169 30.12 14.42 -18.81
N ARG A 170 30.22 14.36 -17.47
CA ARG A 170 29.37 13.56 -16.59
C ARG A 170 28.49 14.39 -15.65
N GLY A 171 28.35 15.69 -15.92
CA GLY A 171 27.53 16.59 -15.11
C GLY A 171 26.06 16.17 -15.04
N ARG A 172 25.48 15.72 -16.17
CA ARG A 172 24.10 15.21 -16.23
C ARG A 172 23.89 14.02 -15.32
N GLU A 173 24.69 12.96 -15.47
CA GLU A 173 24.59 11.73 -14.69
C GLU A 173 24.83 12.01 -13.20
N PHE A 174 25.71 12.96 -12.88
CA PHE A 174 26.00 13.35 -11.51
C PHE A 174 24.82 14.10 -10.87
N ILE A 175 24.15 14.99 -11.61
CA ILE A 175 22.92 15.69 -11.16
C ILE A 175 21.82 14.67 -10.89
N ILE A 176 21.59 13.71 -11.81
CA ILE A 176 20.60 12.65 -11.62
C ILE A 176 20.91 11.85 -10.35
N ALA A 177 22.17 11.46 -10.14
CA ALA A 177 22.60 10.72 -8.97
C ALA A 177 22.37 11.47 -7.65
N LEU A 178 22.61 12.78 -7.62
CA LEU A 178 22.32 13.64 -6.46
C LEU A 178 20.80 13.75 -6.20
N CYS A 179 19.99 13.91 -7.25
CA CYS A 179 18.54 13.96 -7.12
C CYS A 179 17.98 12.66 -6.53
N GLU A 180 18.40 11.50 -7.06
CA GLU A 180 18.01 10.19 -6.55
C GLU A 180 18.48 9.98 -5.10
N LEU A 181 19.68 10.45 -4.75
CA LEU A 181 20.18 10.39 -3.37
C LEU A 181 19.31 11.24 -2.42
N ILE A 182 18.94 12.45 -2.82
CA ILE A 182 18.05 13.35 -2.05
C ILE A 182 16.70 12.65 -1.79
N GLN A 183 16.09 12.04 -2.81
CA GLN A 183 14.85 11.29 -2.67
C GLN A 183 15.03 10.13 -1.66
N ASN A 184 16.07 9.31 -1.84
CA ASN A 184 16.37 8.15 -1.00
C ASN A 184 16.72 8.49 0.46
N LEU A 185 17.22 9.69 0.73
CA LEU A 185 17.52 10.17 2.09
C LEU A 185 16.31 10.86 2.75
N SER A 186 15.27 11.21 1.99
CA SER A 186 14.12 11.94 2.52
C SER A 186 13.16 11.03 3.28
N ILE A 187 12.98 9.79 2.82
CA ILE A 187 12.10 8.78 3.43
C ILE A 187 12.95 7.61 3.92
N ASP A 188 12.84 7.25 5.20
CA ASP A 188 13.55 6.11 5.78
C ASP A 188 12.74 4.82 5.71
N SER A 189 11.45 4.87 6.06
CA SER A 189 10.54 3.73 6.04
C SER A 189 9.19 4.16 5.44
N LEU A 190 8.56 3.25 4.74
CA LEU A 190 7.32 3.45 4.02
C LEU A 190 6.29 2.43 4.48
N HIS A 191 5.12 2.90 4.92
CA HIS A 191 4.01 2.07 5.38
C HIS A 191 2.81 2.30 4.48
N ILE A 192 2.34 1.24 3.81
CA ILE A 192 1.16 1.28 2.94
C ILE A 192 -0.01 0.62 3.67
N ILE A 193 -1.02 1.41 4.00
CA ILE A 193 -2.19 0.99 4.77
C ILE A 193 -3.29 0.44 3.83
N GLY A 194 -2.90 -0.41 2.90
CA GLY A 194 -3.78 -1.17 2.02
C GLY A 194 -4.39 -0.44 0.84
N ASP A 195 -5.15 -1.20 0.08
CA ASP A 195 -5.87 -0.82 -1.13
C ASP A 195 -4.96 -0.23 -2.22
N ILE A 196 -3.97 -1.02 -2.64
CA ILE A 196 -3.10 -0.70 -3.77
C ILE A 196 -3.82 -0.96 -5.08
N PHE A 197 -4.60 -2.06 -5.13
CA PHE A 197 -5.28 -2.52 -6.34
C PHE A 197 -6.62 -1.84 -6.59
N ASP A 198 -7.15 -2.09 -7.80
CA ASP A 198 -8.45 -1.68 -8.33
C ASP A 198 -8.64 -0.16 -8.56
N ARG A 199 -9.64 0.16 -9.40
CA ARG A 199 -10.15 1.49 -9.75
C ARG A 199 -9.23 2.30 -10.66
N GLY A 200 -8.00 2.57 -10.24
CA GLY A 200 -7.03 3.32 -11.05
C GLY A 200 -6.25 2.42 -12.03
N PRO A 201 -5.49 3.03 -12.96
CA PRO A 201 -5.00 2.33 -14.15
C PRO A 201 -3.76 1.45 -13.92
N HIS A 202 -2.91 1.74 -12.91
CA HIS A 202 -1.58 1.14 -12.84
C HIS A 202 -1.13 0.71 -11.43
N PRO A 203 -1.83 -0.21 -10.75
CA PRO A 203 -1.34 -0.81 -9.51
C PRO A 203 -0.03 -1.59 -9.73
N ASP A 204 0.18 -2.15 -10.93
CA ASP A 204 1.40 -2.81 -11.35
C ASP A 204 2.63 -1.91 -11.20
N ARG A 205 2.54 -0.64 -11.63
CA ARG A 205 3.63 0.35 -11.49
C ARG A 205 3.87 0.74 -10.04
N ILE A 206 2.82 0.86 -9.24
CA ILE A 206 2.95 1.10 -7.80
C ILE A 206 3.75 -0.04 -7.16
N MET A 207 3.38 -1.29 -7.46
CA MET A 207 4.07 -2.45 -6.92
C MET A 207 5.55 -2.51 -7.32
N GLU A 208 5.88 -2.23 -8.57
CA GLU A 208 7.29 -2.19 -9.01
C GLU A 208 8.09 -1.08 -8.28
N GLU A 209 7.49 0.08 -8.02
CA GLU A 209 8.13 1.15 -7.24
C GLU A 209 8.34 0.74 -5.78
N LEU A 210 7.32 0.14 -5.14
CA LEU A 210 7.42 -0.36 -3.76
C LEU A 210 8.48 -1.45 -3.62
N MET A 211 8.57 -2.37 -4.59
CA MET A 211 9.58 -3.45 -4.60
C MET A 211 11.01 -2.92 -4.76
N CYS A 212 11.19 -1.74 -5.33
CA CYS A 212 12.49 -1.07 -5.43
C CYS A 212 12.83 -0.26 -4.18
N PHE A 213 11.86 0.01 -3.30
CA PHE A 213 12.08 0.81 -2.10
C PHE A 213 12.81 0.01 -1.02
N HIS A 214 13.69 0.69 -0.26
CA HIS A 214 14.64 0.03 0.63
C HIS A 214 14.06 -0.49 1.96
N ASP A 215 12.91 0.03 2.41
CA ASP A 215 12.24 -0.37 3.65
C ASP A 215 10.74 -0.05 3.54
N VAL A 216 9.94 -1.07 3.23
CA VAL A 216 8.49 -0.94 3.01
C VAL A 216 7.75 -2.10 3.65
N ASP A 217 6.58 -1.81 4.19
CA ASP A 217 5.59 -2.80 4.58
C ASP A 217 4.18 -2.39 4.13
N ILE A 218 3.30 -3.39 4.05
CA ILE A 218 1.95 -3.25 3.52
C ILE A 218 0.97 -3.88 4.51
N GLN A 219 -0.05 -3.15 4.92
CA GLN A 219 -1.21 -3.74 5.59
C GLN A 219 -2.26 -4.04 4.52
N TRP A 220 -2.68 -5.30 4.41
CA TRP A 220 -3.59 -5.71 3.34
C TRP A 220 -4.94 -5.00 3.43
N GLY A 221 -5.38 -4.41 2.31
CA GLY A 221 -6.72 -3.86 2.14
C GLY A 221 -7.72 -4.88 1.58
N ASN A 222 -9.01 -4.53 1.54
CA ASN A 222 -10.03 -5.42 1.00
C ASN A 222 -9.87 -5.63 -0.51
N HIS A 223 -9.44 -4.64 -1.27
CA HIS A 223 -9.13 -4.82 -2.68
C HIS A 223 -7.88 -5.69 -2.90
N ASP A 224 -6.88 -5.56 -2.03
CA ASP A 224 -5.66 -6.37 -2.11
C ASP A 224 -5.96 -7.86 -1.86
N VAL A 225 -6.76 -8.18 -0.84
CA VAL A 225 -7.11 -9.58 -0.53
C VAL A 225 -8.00 -10.21 -1.61
N ASP A 226 -8.80 -9.42 -2.33
CA ASP A 226 -9.56 -9.92 -3.49
C ASP A 226 -8.62 -10.37 -4.62
N TRP A 227 -7.58 -9.57 -4.93
CA TRP A 227 -6.53 -9.96 -5.88
C TRP A 227 -5.67 -11.13 -5.40
N MET A 228 -5.36 -11.19 -4.10
CA MET A 228 -4.69 -12.34 -3.49
C MET A 228 -5.53 -13.61 -3.62
N GLY A 229 -6.84 -13.52 -3.39
CA GLY A 229 -7.82 -14.59 -3.57
C GLY A 229 -7.94 -15.02 -5.04
N ALA A 230 -7.96 -14.07 -5.96
CA ALA A 230 -7.97 -14.33 -7.40
C ALA A 230 -6.71 -15.09 -7.83
N PHE A 231 -5.52 -14.69 -7.38
CA PHE A 231 -4.28 -15.41 -7.64
C PHE A 231 -4.26 -16.80 -6.99
N ALA A 232 -4.85 -16.97 -5.79
CA ALA A 232 -5.00 -18.27 -5.15
C ALA A 232 -6.00 -19.20 -5.87
N GLY A 233 -6.71 -18.71 -6.90
CA GLY A 233 -7.65 -19.46 -7.74
C GLY A 233 -9.08 -19.50 -7.21
N ASN A 234 -9.48 -18.54 -6.35
CA ASN A 234 -10.88 -18.40 -5.93
C ASN A 234 -11.72 -17.83 -7.10
N PRO A 235 -12.73 -18.58 -7.62
CA PRO A 235 -13.50 -18.12 -8.79
C PRO A 235 -14.32 -16.86 -8.52
N ALA A 236 -14.87 -16.68 -7.30
CA ALA A 236 -15.65 -15.51 -6.93
C ALA A 236 -14.76 -14.25 -6.90
N CYS A 237 -13.54 -14.34 -6.34
CA CYS A 237 -12.57 -13.24 -6.35
C CYS A 237 -12.14 -12.90 -7.77
N ILE A 238 -11.81 -13.89 -8.61
CA ILE A 238 -11.47 -13.65 -10.03
C ILE A 238 -12.60 -12.92 -10.75
N ALA A 239 -13.83 -13.39 -10.57
CA ALA A 239 -14.99 -12.76 -11.19
C ALA A 239 -15.23 -11.34 -10.66
N ASN A 240 -14.95 -11.07 -9.38
CA ASN A 240 -15.09 -9.75 -8.79
C ASN A 240 -14.01 -8.77 -9.25
N VAL A 241 -12.75 -9.18 -9.30
CA VAL A 241 -11.65 -8.38 -9.88
C VAL A 241 -12.00 -7.96 -11.30
N LEU A 242 -12.46 -8.91 -12.13
CA LEU A 242 -12.88 -8.63 -13.50
C LEU A 242 -14.11 -7.72 -13.58
N ARG A 243 -15.09 -7.91 -12.67
CA ARG A 243 -16.26 -7.04 -12.57
C ARG A 243 -15.87 -5.59 -12.23
N ILE A 244 -14.98 -5.41 -11.28
CA ILE A 244 -14.48 -4.08 -10.93
C ILE A 244 -13.74 -3.47 -12.11
N ALA A 245 -12.80 -4.19 -12.71
CA ALA A 245 -12.04 -3.71 -13.85
C ALA A 245 -12.94 -3.32 -15.04
N THR A 246 -13.96 -4.14 -15.38
CA THR A 246 -14.91 -3.83 -16.46
C THR A 246 -15.80 -2.63 -16.09
N SER A 247 -16.19 -2.47 -14.82
CA SER A 247 -17.04 -1.35 -14.39
C SER A 247 -16.32 -0.01 -14.36
N TYR A 248 -14.98 0.00 -14.28
CA TYR A 248 -14.13 1.19 -14.37
C TYR A 248 -13.42 1.33 -15.72
N ASN A 249 -13.63 0.40 -16.64
CA ASN A 249 -12.95 0.31 -17.95
C ASN A 249 -11.42 0.24 -17.82
N SER A 250 -10.92 -0.45 -16.80
CA SER A 250 -9.49 -0.58 -16.48
C SER A 250 -8.92 -1.90 -16.99
N PHE A 251 -8.93 -2.11 -18.32
CA PHE A 251 -8.49 -3.37 -18.93
C PHE A 251 -6.97 -3.49 -19.03
N ASP A 252 -6.27 -2.37 -19.22
CA ASP A 252 -4.81 -2.33 -19.46
C ASP A 252 -4.03 -2.95 -18.29
N VAL A 253 -4.50 -2.76 -17.05
CA VAL A 253 -3.87 -3.40 -15.89
C VAL A 253 -3.91 -4.92 -15.96
N LEU A 254 -5.01 -5.49 -16.48
CA LEU A 254 -5.17 -6.94 -16.60
C LEU A 254 -4.34 -7.50 -17.75
N GLU A 255 -4.45 -6.91 -18.94
CA GLU A 255 -3.81 -7.41 -20.16
C GLU A 255 -2.32 -7.02 -20.20
N ASP A 256 -2.00 -5.73 -20.13
CA ASP A 256 -0.63 -5.22 -20.25
C ASP A 256 0.15 -5.38 -18.92
N GLY A 257 -0.49 -5.09 -17.79
CA GLY A 257 0.15 -5.18 -16.47
C GLY A 257 0.40 -6.63 -16.04
N TYR A 258 -0.59 -7.50 -16.15
CA TYR A 258 -0.52 -8.86 -15.60
C TYR A 258 -0.59 -9.98 -16.65
N GLY A 259 -0.79 -9.68 -17.92
CA GLY A 259 -0.88 -10.66 -18.98
C GLY A 259 -2.09 -11.59 -18.90
N ILE A 260 -3.19 -11.10 -18.29
CA ILE A 260 -4.44 -11.84 -18.16
C ILE A 260 -5.24 -11.70 -19.44
N ASN A 261 -5.50 -12.81 -20.13
CA ASN A 261 -6.17 -12.82 -21.41
C ASN A 261 -7.68 -12.63 -21.26
N LEU A 262 -8.21 -11.48 -21.69
CA LEU A 262 -9.63 -11.14 -21.63
C LEU A 262 -10.41 -11.49 -22.89
N ARG A 263 -9.75 -11.93 -23.97
CA ARG A 263 -10.40 -12.29 -25.22
C ARG A 263 -11.50 -13.38 -25.06
N PRO A 264 -11.32 -14.44 -24.26
CA PRO A 264 -12.40 -15.40 -24.03
C PRO A 264 -13.65 -14.76 -23.43
N LEU A 265 -13.47 -13.83 -22.45
CA LEU A 265 -14.58 -13.10 -21.84
C LEU A 265 -15.30 -12.20 -22.86
N SER A 266 -14.55 -11.44 -23.67
CA SER A 266 -15.14 -10.54 -24.67
C SER A 266 -15.92 -11.32 -25.75
N MET A 267 -15.38 -12.47 -26.20
CA MET A 267 -16.06 -13.32 -27.19
C MET A 267 -17.34 -13.94 -26.61
N PHE A 268 -17.28 -14.46 -25.40
CA PHE A 268 -18.46 -15.03 -24.72
C PHE A 268 -19.52 -13.95 -24.46
N ALA A 269 -19.13 -12.76 -23.99
CA ALA A 269 -20.02 -11.64 -23.76
C ALA A 269 -20.75 -11.22 -25.06
N GLN A 270 -20.02 -11.15 -26.17
CA GLN A 270 -20.60 -10.83 -27.46
C GLN A 270 -21.53 -11.95 -28.01
N GLU A 271 -21.21 -13.21 -27.76
CA GLU A 271 -22.07 -14.35 -28.13
C GLU A 271 -23.40 -14.33 -27.38
N VAL A 272 -23.35 -14.10 -26.06
CA VAL A 272 -24.53 -14.23 -25.16
C VAL A 272 -25.36 -12.94 -25.12
N TYR A 273 -24.71 -11.78 -25.08
CA TYR A 273 -25.34 -10.48 -24.88
C TYR A 273 -25.18 -9.53 -26.10
N GLY A 274 -24.90 -10.10 -27.31
CA GLY A 274 -24.64 -9.30 -28.50
C GLY A 274 -25.72 -8.27 -28.82
N GLU A 275 -26.99 -8.66 -28.66
CA GLU A 275 -28.17 -7.81 -28.96
C GLU A 275 -28.71 -7.10 -27.70
N ASP A 276 -28.15 -7.37 -26.51
CA ASP A 276 -28.57 -6.76 -25.26
C ASP A 276 -27.81 -5.42 -25.06
N PRO A 277 -28.50 -4.31 -24.77
CA PRO A 277 -27.85 -3.03 -24.50
C PRO A 277 -27.05 -3.01 -23.21
N CYS A 278 -27.27 -3.93 -22.26
CA CYS A 278 -26.60 -4.04 -20.96
C CYS A 278 -26.52 -2.70 -20.19
N SER A 279 -27.57 -1.88 -20.27
CA SER A 279 -27.56 -0.49 -19.80
C SER A 279 -27.20 -0.31 -18.32
N SER A 280 -27.56 -1.30 -17.49
CA SER A 280 -27.27 -1.29 -16.04
C SER A 280 -25.80 -1.59 -15.68
N PHE A 281 -25.01 -1.99 -16.68
CA PHE A 281 -23.62 -2.43 -16.51
C PHE A 281 -22.63 -1.53 -17.27
N TYR A 282 -23.08 -0.36 -17.73
CA TYR A 282 -22.20 0.59 -18.42
C TYR A 282 -21.08 1.07 -17.49
N PRO A 283 -19.85 1.18 -18.01
CA PRO A 283 -18.70 1.57 -17.20
C PRO A 283 -18.80 3.02 -16.70
N HIS A 284 -18.26 3.26 -15.52
CA HIS A 284 -18.10 4.59 -14.92
C HIS A 284 -16.83 5.24 -15.47
N LEU A 285 -16.96 6.04 -16.54
CA LEU A 285 -15.82 6.76 -17.13
C LEU A 285 -15.55 8.04 -16.35
N TRP A 286 -14.41 8.12 -15.69
CA TRP A 286 -13.98 9.29 -14.89
C TRP A 286 -13.33 10.38 -15.75
N ASP A 287 -12.58 9.98 -16.78
CA ASP A 287 -11.96 10.90 -17.73
C ASP A 287 -12.29 10.45 -19.17
N LYS A 288 -13.02 11.31 -19.88
CA LYS A 288 -13.40 11.08 -21.27
C LYS A 288 -12.21 11.14 -22.26
N ASN A 289 -11.06 11.62 -21.80
CA ASN A 289 -9.83 11.74 -22.60
C ASN A 289 -8.90 10.53 -22.45
N ILE A 290 -9.14 9.65 -21.49
CA ILE A 290 -8.47 8.36 -21.44
C ILE A 290 -9.19 7.48 -22.46
N ALA A 291 -8.63 7.39 -23.66
CA ALA A 291 -9.08 6.46 -24.67
C ALA A 291 -8.66 5.05 -24.25
N ASP A 292 -9.53 4.37 -23.51
CA ASP A 292 -9.36 2.96 -23.27
C ASP A 292 -9.58 2.16 -24.54
N SER A 293 -8.88 1.04 -24.65
CA SER A 293 -8.88 0.19 -25.84
C SER A 293 -10.21 -0.53 -26.10
N VAL A 294 -11.15 -0.51 -25.13
CA VAL A 294 -12.42 -1.25 -25.20
C VAL A 294 -13.61 -0.31 -25.27
N GLU A 295 -14.43 -0.52 -26.32
CA GLU A 295 -15.69 0.24 -26.51
C GLU A 295 -16.64 0.03 -25.31
N PRO A 296 -17.29 1.11 -24.78
CA PRO A 296 -18.14 1.05 -23.60
C PRO A 296 -19.28 0.02 -23.69
N GLU A 297 -19.83 -0.23 -24.88
CA GLU A 297 -20.87 -1.24 -25.14
C GLU A 297 -20.33 -2.65 -24.91
N LEU A 298 -19.10 -2.94 -25.37
CA LEU A 298 -18.47 -4.24 -25.14
C LEU A 298 -18.09 -4.40 -23.68
N ALA A 299 -17.56 -3.34 -23.04
CA ALA A 299 -17.26 -3.33 -21.60
C ALA A 299 -18.52 -3.63 -20.77
N ALA A 300 -19.67 -3.04 -21.11
CA ALA A 300 -20.95 -3.30 -20.45
C ALA A 300 -21.39 -4.78 -20.57
N LYS A 301 -21.24 -5.38 -21.76
CA LYS A 301 -21.54 -6.80 -21.98
C LYS A 301 -20.60 -7.72 -21.19
N MET A 302 -19.31 -7.39 -21.15
CA MET A 302 -18.32 -8.11 -20.35
C MET A 302 -18.63 -7.99 -18.86
N CYS A 303 -18.98 -6.79 -18.40
CA CYS A 303 -19.36 -6.52 -17.01
C CYS A 303 -20.61 -7.33 -16.60
N LYS A 304 -21.66 -7.35 -17.43
CA LYS A 304 -22.85 -8.18 -17.19
C LYS A 304 -22.51 -9.66 -17.14
N THR A 305 -21.73 -10.14 -18.11
CA THR A 305 -21.29 -11.54 -18.17
C THR A 305 -20.62 -11.96 -16.86
N ILE A 306 -19.58 -11.23 -16.48
CA ILE A 306 -18.79 -11.61 -15.33
C ILE A 306 -19.53 -11.39 -13.99
N SER A 307 -20.46 -10.42 -13.92
CA SER A 307 -21.34 -10.23 -12.77
C SER A 307 -22.27 -11.42 -12.55
N VAL A 308 -22.88 -11.94 -13.61
CA VAL A 308 -23.74 -13.15 -13.52
C VAL A 308 -22.93 -14.36 -13.06
N ILE A 309 -21.73 -14.55 -13.63
CA ILE A 309 -20.82 -15.63 -13.21
C ILE A 309 -20.41 -15.45 -11.74
N MET A 310 -20.06 -14.24 -11.33
CA MET A 310 -19.71 -13.92 -9.94
C MET A 310 -20.85 -14.30 -8.97
N TRP A 311 -22.10 -13.93 -9.27
CA TRP A 311 -23.23 -14.28 -8.42
C TRP A 311 -23.47 -15.80 -8.34
N LYS A 312 -23.16 -16.54 -9.41
CA LYS A 312 -23.24 -18.01 -9.42
C LYS A 312 -22.14 -18.63 -8.54
N GLU A 313 -20.90 -18.21 -8.72
CA GLU A 313 -19.73 -18.69 -7.95
C GLU A 313 -19.85 -18.34 -6.48
N GLU A 314 -20.27 -17.10 -6.18
CA GLU A 314 -20.58 -16.65 -4.83
C GLU A 314 -21.66 -17.53 -4.17
N GLY A 315 -22.75 -17.80 -4.88
CA GLY A 315 -23.82 -18.65 -4.35
C GLY A 315 -23.37 -20.09 -4.06
N GLN A 316 -22.47 -20.64 -4.88
CA GLN A 316 -21.86 -21.95 -4.60
C GLN A 316 -20.94 -21.89 -3.36
N LEU A 317 -20.15 -20.83 -3.21
CA LEU A 317 -19.29 -20.60 -2.05
C LEU A 317 -20.12 -20.45 -0.76
N ILE A 318 -21.20 -19.65 -0.78
CA ILE A 318 -22.09 -19.46 0.37
C ILE A 318 -22.74 -20.79 0.78
N ARG A 319 -23.14 -21.63 -0.17
CA ARG A 319 -23.66 -22.97 0.13
C ARG A 319 -22.64 -23.89 0.82
N ARG A 320 -21.33 -23.72 0.54
CA ARG A 320 -20.24 -24.44 1.22
C ARG A 320 -19.96 -23.91 2.61
N HIS A 321 -20.22 -22.61 2.84
CA HIS A 321 -19.86 -21.85 4.04
C HIS A 321 -21.03 -21.08 4.64
N PRO A 322 -22.09 -21.78 5.13
CA PRO A 322 -23.22 -21.10 5.78
C PRO A 322 -22.80 -20.31 7.04
N GLU A 323 -21.67 -20.67 7.66
CA GLU A 323 -21.10 -19.95 8.80
C GLU A 323 -20.66 -18.50 8.47
N TYR A 324 -20.53 -18.16 7.19
CA TYR A 324 -20.18 -16.79 6.77
C TYR A 324 -21.35 -15.80 6.91
N GLY A 325 -22.61 -16.29 7.00
CA GLY A 325 -23.79 -15.44 7.15
C GLY A 325 -24.09 -14.56 5.94
N LEU A 326 -23.79 -15.06 4.73
CA LEU A 326 -23.92 -14.34 3.47
C LEU A 326 -25.17 -14.71 2.64
N GLU A 327 -26.12 -15.45 3.21
CA GLU A 327 -27.31 -15.95 2.50
C GLU A 327 -28.17 -14.83 1.92
N HIS A 328 -28.13 -13.63 2.50
CA HIS A 328 -28.83 -12.44 2.01
C HIS A 328 -28.38 -12.04 0.60
N ARG A 329 -27.15 -12.38 0.21
CA ARG A 329 -26.57 -12.10 -1.12
C ARG A 329 -27.06 -13.08 -2.20
N MET A 330 -27.67 -14.20 -1.81
CA MET A 330 -28.18 -15.19 -2.75
C MET A 330 -29.53 -14.75 -3.33
N LEU A 331 -29.51 -13.91 -4.38
CA LEU A 331 -30.72 -13.30 -4.93
C LEU A 331 -31.18 -13.92 -6.26
N LEU A 332 -30.35 -14.69 -6.98
CA LEU A 332 -30.71 -15.25 -8.29
C LEU A 332 -31.97 -16.14 -8.20
N HIS A 333 -32.13 -16.97 -7.18
CA HIS A 333 -33.30 -17.84 -7.03
C HIS A 333 -34.57 -17.09 -6.55
N LYS A 334 -34.45 -15.80 -6.18
CA LYS A 334 -35.57 -14.93 -5.76
C LYS A 334 -36.09 -14.05 -6.89
N MET A 335 -35.50 -14.15 -8.09
CA MET A 335 -35.97 -13.42 -9.26
C MET A 335 -37.21 -14.09 -9.89
N ASP A 336 -38.19 -13.28 -10.27
CA ASP A 336 -39.32 -13.67 -11.12
C ASP A 336 -39.25 -12.83 -12.41
N LEU A 337 -38.65 -13.42 -13.45
CA LEU A 337 -38.43 -12.70 -14.71
C LEU A 337 -39.72 -12.47 -15.51
N GLU A 338 -40.75 -13.31 -15.32
CA GLU A 338 -42.04 -13.11 -15.99
C GLU A 338 -42.75 -11.85 -15.47
N LYS A 339 -42.60 -11.57 -14.17
CA LYS A 339 -43.11 -10.34 -13.53
C LYS A 339 -42.09 -9.21 -13.52
N GLY A 340 -40.83 -9.45 -13.85
CA GLY A 340 -39.76 -8.47 -13.80
C GLY A 340 -39.44 -7.98 -12.38
N VAL A 341 -39.43 -8.86 -11.40
CA VAL A 341 -39.25 -8.50 -9.99
C VAL A 341 -38.25 -9.42 -9.28
N VAL A 342 -37.71 -8.95 -8.16
CA VAL A 342 -36.90 -9.75 -7.22
C VAL A 342 -37.31 -9.47 -5.78
N GLU A 343 -37.27 -10.50 -4.92
CA GLU A 343 -37.49 -10.33 -3.49
C GLU A 343 -36.15 -10.11 -2.76
N VAL A 344 -36.05 -8.97 -2.06
CA VAL A 344 -34.89 -8.63 -1.21
C VAL A 344 -35.42 -8.32 0.19
N GLU A 345 -34.94 -9.07 1.20
CA GLU A 345 -35.32 -8.89 2.62
C GLU A 345 -36.84 -8.82 2.85
N GLY A 346 -37.60 -9.65 2.14
CA GLY A 346 -39.05 -9.75 2.26
C GLY A 346 -39.85 -8.66 1.52
N LYS A 347 -39.18 -7.76 0.79
CA LYS A 347 -39.79 -6.75 -0.10
C LYS A 347 -39.57 -7.10 -1.55
N ILE A 348 -40.53 -6.74 -2.39
CA ILE A 348 -40.49 -7.00 -3.84
C ILE A 348 -40.09 -5.71 -4.54
N TYR A 349 -39.03 -5.79 -5.36
CA TYR A 349 -38.49 -4.67 -6.14
C TYR A 349 -38.55 -4.98 -7.65
N PRO A 350 -38.86 -4.00 -8.50
CA PRO A 350 -38.79 -4.16 -9.95
C PRO A 350 -37.32 -4.27 -10.40
N LEU A 351 -37.06 -5.18 -11.35
CA LEU A 351 -35.75 -5.34 -11.98
C LEU A 351 -35.58 -4.36 -13.14
N LYS A 352 -34.41 -3.75 -13.26
CA LYS A 352 -34.00 -2.92 -14.41
C LYS A 352 -33.68 -3.74 -15.67
N ASP A 353 -33.35 -5.00 -15.47
CA ASP A 353 -32.94 -5.93 -16.53
C ASP A 353 -33.46 -7.34 -16.23
N CYS A 354 -34.01 -8.00 -17.23
CA CYS A 354 -34.59 -9.33 -17.13
C CYS A 354 -34.01 -10.33 -18.15
N PHE A 355 -32.96 -9.98 -18.87
CA PHE A 355 -32.35 -10.85 -19.88
C PHE A 355 -31.13 -11.59 -19.33
N PHE A 356 -31.35 -12.82 -18.85
CA PHE A 356 -30.32 -13.69 -18.26
C PHE A 356 -30.34 -15.09 -18.88
N PRO A 357 -29.93 -15.25 -20.15
CA PRO A 357 -30.11 -16.52 -20.89
C PRO A 357 -29.24 -17.68 -20.41
N THR A 358 -28.23 -17.43 -19.58
CA THR A 358 -27.32 -18.45 -19.07
C THR A 358 -27.74 -19.00 -17.71
N ILE A 359 -28.81 -18.46 -17.08
CA ILE A 359 -29.29 -18.95 -15.79
C ILE A 359 -30.19 -20.18 -15.99
N ASP A 360 -29.80 -21.29 -15.36
CA ASP A 360 -30.67 -22.47 -15.24
C ASP A 360 -31.58 -22.30 -14.02
N TRP A 361 -32.86 -22.09 -14.26
CA TRP A 361 -33.83 -21.85 -13.17
C TRP A 361 -34.08 -23.08 -12.26
N ALA A 362 -33.62 -24.27 -12.65
CA ALA A 362 -33.64 -25.45 -11.78
C ALA A 362 -32.50 -25.40 -10.74
N ASP A 363 -31.37 -24.78 -11.07
CA ASP A 363 -30.26 -24.46 -10.16
C ASP A 363 -29.58 -23.14 -10.63
N PRO A 364 -30.07 -21.98 -10.16
CA PRO A 364 -29.62 -20.68 -10.63
C PRO A 364 -28.13 -20.37 -10.39
N TYR A 365 -27.51 -21.11 -9.48
CA TYR A 365 -26.09 -20.92 -9.12
C TYR A 365 -25.14 -21.87 -9.88
N LYS A 366 -25.68 -22.76 -10.74
CA LYS A 366 -24.88 -23.64 -11.57
C LYS A 366 -24.34 -22.88 -12.78
N LEU A 367 -23.05 -23.03 -13.06
CA LEU A 367 -22.48 -22.55 -14.31
C LEU A 367 -22.97 -23.37 -15.50
N SER A 368 -23.24 -22.72 -16.63
CA SER A 368 -23.39 -23.44 -17.89
C SER A 368 -22.03 -24.02 -18.33
N PRO A 369 -21.99 -25.03 -19.21
CA PRO A 369 -20.72 -25.61 -19.67
C PRO A 369 -19.75 -24.57 -20.26
N LYS A 370 -20.28 -23.60 -21.01
CA LYS A 370 -19.45 -22.52 -21.60
C LYS A 370 -18.95 -21.51 -20.57
N GLU A 371 -19.73 -21.21 -19.53
CA GLU A 371 -19.28 -20.39 -18.39
C GLU A 371 -18.18 -21.11 -17.61
N GLN A 372 -18.28 -22.44 -17.44
CA GLN A 372 -17.25 -23.23 -16.79
C GLN A 372 -15.94 -23.20 -17.60
N GLU A 373 -16.00 -23.40 -18.92
CA GLU A 373 -14.82 -23.30 -19.79
C GLU A 373 -14.18 -21.91 -19.73
N LEU A 374 -14.99 -20.84 -19.69
CA LEU A 374 -14.51 -19.49 -19.52
C LEU A 374 -13.81 -19.31 -18.17
N MET A 375 -14.45 -19.75 -17.07
CA MET A 375 -13.85 -19.63 -15.72
C MET A 375 -12.57 -20.46 -15.58
N ASP A 376 -12.51 -21.66 -16.15
CA ASP A 376 -11.29 -22.48 -16.16
C ASP A 376 -10.13 -21.76 -16.87
N SER A 377 -10.42 -21.08 -17.99
CA SER A 377 -9.43 -20.26 -18.71
C SER A 377 -8.98 -19.04 -17.91
N LEU A 378 -9.91 -18.36 -17.23
CA LEU A 378 -9.61 -17.20 -16.39
C LEU A 378 -8.80 -17.61 -15.14
N ILE A 379 -9.20 -18.68 -14.45
CA ILE A 379 -8.46 -19.26 -13.32
C ILE A 379 -7.01 -19.58 -13.76
N TYR A 380 -6.86 -20.21 -14.93
CA TYR A 380 -5.53 -20.51 -15.45
C TYR A 380 -4.71 -19.21 -15.68
N SER A 381 -5.31 -18.18 -16.27
CA SER A 381 -4.62 -16.91 -16.54
C SER A 381 -4.16 -16.22 -15.26
N PHE A 382 -5.03 -16.11 -14.24
CA PHE A 382 -4.68 -15.50 -12.96
C PHE A 382 -3.59 -16.28 -12.21
N THR A 383 -3.77 -17.60 -12.08
CA THR A 383 -2.85 -18.45 -11.30
C THR A 383 -1.49 -18.67 -11.96
N HIS A 384 -1.35 -18.38 -13.27
CA HIS A 384 -0.11 -18.55 -14.04
C HIS A 384 0.53 -17.24 -14.48
N SER A 385 -0.05 -16.09 -14.16
CA SER A 385 0.56 -14.79 -14.40
C SER A 385 1.85 -14.64 -13.56
N LYS A 386 2.99 -14.50 -14.27
CA LYS A 386 4.29 -14.36 -13.60
C LYS A 386 4.44 -13.02 -12.88
N MET A 387 3.87 -11.95 -13.46
CA MET A 387 3.94 -10.62 -12.87
C MET A 387 3.05 -10.54 -11.64
N LEU A 388 1.82 -11.06 -11.72
CA LEU A 388 0.92 -11.12 -10.56
C LEU A 388 1.54 -11.98 -9.45
N LYS A 389 2.12 -13.14 -9.79
CA LYS A 389 2.86 -13.95 -8.81
C LYS A 389 3.94 -13.16 -8.08
N LYS A 390 4.77 -12.42 -8.82
CA LYS A 390 5.85 -11.61 -8.26
C LYS A 390 5.32 -10.59 -7.25
N HIS A 391 4.21 -9.93 -7.57
CA HIS A 391 3.58 -8.93 -6.70
C HIS A 391 2.90 -9.59 -5.49
N ILE A 392 2.20 -10.70 -5.66
CA ILE A 392 1.59 -11.44 -4.55
C ILE A 392 2.66 -12.06 -3.62
N ASP A 393 3.76 -12.59 -4.16
CA ASP A 393 4.90 -13.01 -3.35
C ASP A 393 5.42 -11.86 -2.45
N PHE A 394 5.45 -10.63 -3.00
CA PHE A 394 5.84 -9.44 -2.25
C PHE A 394 4.83 -9.10 -1.15
N PHE A 395 3.52 -9.19 -1.43
CA PHE A 395 2.47 -9.02 -0.42
C PHE A 395 2.61 -9.98 0.77
N PHE A 396 3.01 -11.24 0.52
CA PHE A 396 3.22 -12.21 1.61
C PHE A 396 4.54 -12.04 2.35
N THR A 397 5.54 -11.43 1.72
CA THR A 397 6.87 -11.24 2.35
C THR A 397 6.99 -9.90 3.10
N HIS A 398 6.23 -8.88 2.70
CA HIS A 398 6.28 -7.52 3.25
C HIS A 398 4.92 -7.04 3.78
N GLY A 399 3.88 -7.87 3.70
CA GLY A 399 2.53 -7.52 4.11
C GLY A 399 1.98 -8.38 5.23
N SER A 400 0.94 -7.86 5.90
CA SER A 400 0.21 -8.49 7.01
C SER A 400 -1.18 -7.86 7.16
N MET A 401 -2.03 -8.47 7.98
CA MET A 401 -3.34 -7.87 8.34
C MET A 401 -3.20 -6.61 9.18
N TYR A 402 -2.17 -6.54 10.01
CA TYR A 402 -1.82 -5.37 10.82
C TYR A 402 -0.32 -5.37 11.12
N LYS A 403 0.20 -4.23 11.52
CA LYS A 403 1.57 -4.09 12.01
C LYS A 403 1.61 -3.14 13.19
N ILE A 404 2.51 -3.42 14.15
CA ILE A 404 2.86 -2.47 15.21
C ILE A 404 4.27 -1.98 14.91
N VAL A 405 4.45 -0.68 14.79
CA VAL A 405 5.75 -0.05 14.52
C VAL A 405 5.90 1.22 15.33
N ASN A 406 6.93 1.28 16.16
CA ASN A 406 7.22 2.44 17.01
C ASN A 406 5.96 2.94 17.77
N HIS A 407 5.23 1.99 18.40
CA HIS A 407 3.96 2.19 19.09
C HIS A 407 2.77 2.60 18.22
N ASN A 408 2.91 2.68 16.90
CA ASN A 408 1.79 2.90 16.00
C ASN A 408 1.20 1.57 15.57
N ILE A 409 -0.12 1.41 15.69
CA ILE A 409 -0.87 0.23 15.25
C ILE A 409 -1.47 0.54 13.88
N LEU A 410 -1.04 -0.22 12.88
CA LEU A 410 -1.40 -0.03 11.47
C LEU A 410 -2.34 -1.15 11.04
N TYR A 411 -3.49 -0.83 10.49
CA TYR A 411 -4.40 -1.77 9.81
C TYR A 411 -5.32 -1.02 8.85
N HIS A 412 -5.77 -1.70 7.81
CA HIS A 412 -6.50 -1.02 6.73
C HIS A 412 -7.92 -0.59 7.16
N GLY A 413 -8.78 -1.52 7.56
CA GLY A 413 -10.21 -1.27 7.76
C GLY A 413 -10.60 -0.97 9.21
N CYS A 414 -11.06 -1.98 9.96
CA CYS A 414 -11.55 -1.80 11.32
C CYS A 414 -11.23 -2.98 12.23
N ILE A 415 -11.36 -2.78 13.53
CA ILE A 415 -11.51 -3.86 14.52
C ILE A 415 -13.01 -3.97 14.82
N PRO A 416 -13.72 -4.98 14.31
CA PRO A 416 -15.18 -5.04 14.39
C PRO A 416 -15.72 -4.96 15.83
N MET A 417 -16.72 -4.09 16.04
CA MET A 417 -17.32 -3.81 17.34
C MET A 417 -18.84 -3.94 17.31
N THR A 418 -19.43 -4.23 18.47
CA THR A 418 -20.89 -4.21 18.69
C THR A 418 -21.40 -2.79 18.91
N GLU A 419 -22.73 -2.60 18.87
CA GLU A 419 -23.35 -1.32 19.19
C GLU A 419 -23.11 -0.85 20.64
N GLU A 420 -22.76 -1.77 21.55
CA GLU A 420 -22.40 -1.51 22.93
C GLU A 420 -20.92 -1.18 23.11
N GLY A 421 -20.10 -1.33 22.04
CA GLY A 421 -18.66 -1.03 22.07
C GLY A 421 -17.79 -2.20 22.56
N GLU A 422 -18.31 -3.42 22.51
CA GLU A 422 -17.53 -4.63 22.73
C GLU A 422 -16.96 -5.15 21.41
N PHE A 423 -15.86 -5.93 21.44
CA PHE A 423 -15.32 -6.54 20.23
C PHE A 423 -16.28 -7.60 19.68
N LEU A 424 -16.56 -7.53 18.39
CA LEU A 424 -17.33 -8.55 17.68
C LEU A 424 -16.49 -9.82 17.48
N SER A 425 -17.10 -10.96 17.76
CA SER A 425 -16.45 -12.26 17.58
C SER A 425 -16.98 -13.00 16.37
N ILE A 426 -16.13 -13.83 15.80
CA ILE A 426 -16.51 -14.90 14.86
C ILE A 426 -16.20 -16.26 15.48
N PHE A 427 -17.10 -17.23 15.20
CA PHE A 427 -16.87 -18.61 15.56
C PHE A 427 -16.14 -19.31 14.42
N THR A 428 -14.98 -19.84 14.74
CA THR A 428 -14.12 -20.56 13.81
C THR A 428 -14.03 -22.03 14.20
N ARG A 429 -13.38 -22.86 13.38
CA ARG A 429 -13.09 -24.25 13.73
C ARG A 429 -12.21 -24.37 15.00
N ASP A 430 -11.40 -23.33 15.28
CA ASP A 430 -10.45 -23.28 16.39
C ASP A 430 -11.01 -22.55 17.62
N GLY A 431 -12.30 -22.21 17.60
CA GLY A 431 -13.01 -21.51 18.67
C GLY A 431 -13.41 -20.08 18.31
N GLU A 432 -13.78 -19.31 19.32
CA GLU A 432 -14.18 -17.91 19.18
C GLU A 432 -12.97 -16.99 19.14
N VAL A 433 -12.92 -16.08 18.16
CA VAL A 433 -11.85 -15.09 17.98
C VAL A 433 -12.42 -13.68 17.80
N PHE A 434 -11.75 -12.69 18.39
CA PHE A 434 -12.11 -11.26 18.32
C PHE A 434 -10.86 -10.40 18.45
N GLY A 435 -10.98 -9.10 18.24
CA GLY A 435 -9.90 -8.12 18.43
C GLY A 435 -8.63 -8.50 17.66
N LYS A 436 -7.48 -8.45 18.34
CA LYS A 436 -6.19 -8.85 17.78
C LYS A 436 -6.17 -10.30 17.29
N ARG A 437 -6.77 -11.23 18.05
CA ARG A 437 -6.83 -12.66 17.67
C ARG A 437 -7.63 -12.88 16.38
N LEU A 438 -8.63 -12.03 16.09
CA LEU A 438 -9.33 -12.07 14.81
C LEU A 438 -8.41 -11.68 13.66
N MET A 439 -7.59 -10.62 13.84
CA MET A 439 -6.61 -10.21 12.84
C MET A 439 -5.56 -11.31 12.60
N ASP A 440 -5.02 -11.91 13.66
CA ASP A 440 -4.07 -13.04 13.58
C ASP A 440 -4.69 -14.23 12.83
N TYR A 441 -5.97 -14.55 13.08
CA TYR A 441 -6.68 -15.63 12.40
C TYR A 441 -6.87 -15.33 10.89
N CYS A 442 -7.30 -14.12 10.57
CA CYS A 442 -7.45 -13.70 9.16
C CYS A 442 -6.14 -13.81 8.39
N GLU A 443 -5.04 -13.33 8.97
CA GLU A 443 -3.71 -13.43 8.39
C GLU A 443 -3.29 -14.89 8.18
N GLN A 444 -3.50 -15.74 9.20
CA GLN A 444 -3.19 -17.16 9.11
C GLN A 444 -3.95 -17.84 7.97
N LYS A 445 -5.24 -17.51 7.75
CA LYS A 445 -6.02 -18.09 6.65
C LYS A 445 -5.52 -17.64 5.27
N CYS A 446 -5.09 -16.38 5.12
CA CYS A 446 -4.45 -15.92 3.90
C CYS A 446 -3.14 -16.68 3.63
N ILE A 447 -2.31 -16.87 4.65
CA ILE A 447 -1.06 -17.63 4.57
C ILE A 447 -1.34 -19.10 4.19
N GLU A 448 -2.32 -19.73 4.82
CA GLU A 448 -2.76 -21.11 4.49
C GLU A 448 -3.23 -21.20 3.04
N ALA A 449 -4.04 -20.24 2.58
CA ALA A 449 -4.50 -20.18 1.20
C ALA A 449 -3.38 -20.03 0.18
N TYR A 450 -2.27 -19.44 0.54
CA TYR A 450 -1.13 -19.27 -0.36
C TYR A 450 -0.16 -20.45 -0.31
N PHE A 451 0.33 -20.81 0.88
CA PHE A 451 1.43 -21.77 1.06
C PHE A 451 1.01 -23.22 1.22
N MET A 452 -0.25 -23.52 1.62
CA MET A 452 -0.70 -24.88 1.84
C MET A 452 -0.69 -25.70 0.53
N ASN A 453 -0.11 -26.88 0.59
CA ASN A 453 -0.13 -27.79 -0.55
C ASN A 453 -1.52 -28.45 -0.68
N ARG A 454 -2.18 -28.24 -1.83
CA ARG A 454 -3.49 -28.80 -2.15
C ARG A 454 -3.54 -30.33 -2.10
N GLU A 455 -2.45 -31.00 -2.42
CA GLU A 455 -2.37 -32.47 -2.42
C GLU A 455 -2.35 -33.04 -0.99
N MET A 456 -1.84 -32.27 -0.01
CA MET A 456 -1.77 -32.71 1.38
C MET A 456 -3.08 -32.51 2.13
N ASP A 457 -3.76 -31.38 1.94
CA ASP A 457 -5.08 -31.06 2.52
C ASP A 457 -5.94 -30.27 1.55
N PRO A 458 -6.66 -30.94 0.62
CA PRO A 458 -7.52 -30.27 -0.35
C PRO A 458 -8.64 -29.45 0.28
N ASN A 459 -9.23 -29.92 1.37
CA ASN A 459 -10.36 -29.27 2.03
C ASN A 459 -9.90 -28.05 2.84
N GLY A 460 -8.78 -28.15 3.53
CA GLY A 460 -8.18 -27.02 4.24
C GLY A 460 -7.77 -25.91 3.28
N LYS A 461 -7.14 -26.28 2.16
CA LYS A 461 -6.77 -25.34 1.10
C LYS A 461 -7.99 -24.65 0.50
N LEU A 462 -9.07 -25.38 0.21
CA LEU A 462 -10.30 -24.81 -0.33
C LEU A 462 -10.93 -23.85 0.67
N TYR A 463 -11.05 -24.26 1.95
CA TYR A 463 -11.57 -23.41 3.01
C TYR A 463 -10.78 -22.10 3.15
N ALA A 464 -9.47 -22.18 3.20
CA ALA A 464 -8.60 -21.01 3.28
C ALA A 464 -8.72 -20.11 2.03
N THR A 465 -8.85 -20.71 0.84
CA THR A 465 -9.04 -19.95 -0.42
C THR A 465 -10.42 -19.28 -0.46
N ASP A 466 -11.47 -19.94 0.00
CA ASP A 466 -12.82 -19.36 0.09
C ASP A 466 -12.90 -18.26 1.15
N PHE A 467 -12.01 -18.26 2.15
CA PHE A 467 -11.97 -17.23 3.19
C PHE A 467 -11.58 -15.84 2.65
N PHE A 468 -10.88 -15.73 1.53
CA PHE A 468 -10.64 -14.44 0.85
C PHE A 468 -11.95 -13.74 0.48
N TRP A 469 -12.96 -14.51 0.00
CA TRP A 469 -14.27 -13.95 -0.28
C TRP A 469 -14.97 -13.43 0.98
N TYR A 470 -14.82 -14.15 2.12
CA TYR A 470 -15.30 -13.63 3.39
C TYR A 470 -14.60 -12.33 3.81
N LEU A 471 -13.29 -12.24 3.62
CA LEU A 471 -12.57 -11.00 3.91
C LEU A 471 -13.05 -9.83 3.04
N TRP A 472 -13.40 -10.10 1.79
CA TRP A 472 -13.91 -9.09 0.86
C TRP A 472 -15.27 -8.52 1.28
N CYS A 473 -16.26 -9.37 1.66
CA CYS A 473 -17.65 -8.94 1.84
C CYS A 473 -18.33 -9.47 3.11
N GLY A 474 -17.63 -10.16 3.98
CA GLY A 474 -18.18 -10.73 5.20
C GLY A 474 -18.58 -9.66 6.24
N PRO A 475 -19.75 -9.78 6.90
CA PRO A 475 -20.30 -8.72 7.76
C PRO A 475 -19.50 -8.46 9.04
N LYS A 476 -18.58 -9.38 9.40
CA LYS A 476 -17.66 -9.22 10.54
C LYS A 476 -16.20 -9.18 10.09
N SER A 477 -15.96 -9.01 8.78
CA SER A 477 -14.60 -8.88 8.25
C SER A 477 -13.98 -7.58 8.73
N PRO A 478 -12.74 -7.61 9.25
CA PRO A 478 -12.02 -6.39 9.63
C PRO A 478 -11.64 -5.53 8.42
N LEU A 479 -11.66 -6.08 7.21
CA LEU A 479 -11.34 -5.35 5.98
C LEU A 479 -12.56 -4.72 5.33
N PHE A 480 -13.75 -5.31 5.49
CA PHE A 480 -14.97 -4.80 4.86
C PHE A 480 -15.67 -3.71 5.69
N GLY A 481 -15.78 -3.90 7.01
CA GLY A 481 -16.29 -2.90 7.94
C GLY A 481 -17.73 -2.44 7.76
N LYS A 482 -18.59 -3.26 7.13
CA LYS A 482 -20.02 -3.01 6.94
C LYS A 482 -20.85 -4.25 7.25
N ASP A 483 -22.18 -4.05 7.40
CA ASP A 483 -23.13 -5.12 7.66
C ASP A 483 -23.40 -6.02 6.45
N LYS A 484 -23.45 -5.44 5.25
CA LYS A 484 -23.68 -6.15 3.98
C LYS A 484 -23.13 -5.34 2.79
N MET A 485 -22.93 -6.04 1.67
CA MET A 485 -22.53 -5.45 0.39
C MET A 485 -23.63 -5.69 -0.65
N CYS A 486 -24.21 -4.64 -1.18
CA CYS A 486 -25.35 -4.63 -2.10
C CYS A 486 -24.92 -4.61 -3.57
N THR A 487 -24.14 -5.59 -4.05
CA THR A 487 -23.62 -5.60 -5.43
C THR A 487 -24.71 -5.84 -6.48
N PHE A 488 -25.57 -6.84 -6.24
CA PHE A 488 -26.68 -7.18 -7.13
C PHE A 488 -27.72 -6.06 -7.20
N GLU A 489 -28.07 -5.51 -6.03
CA GLU A 489 -29.08 -4.46 -5.89
C GLU A 489 -28.67 -3.20 -6.62
N HIS A 490 -27.43 -2.76 -6.49
CA HIS A 490 -26.91 -1.61 -7.23
C HIS A 490 -26.99 -1.78 -8.75
N CYS A 491 -26.74 -2.97 -9.26
CA CYS A 491 -26.83 -3.26 -10.68
C CYS A 491 -28.27 -3.34 -11.19
N LEU A 492 -29.17 -4.03 -10.48
CA LEU A 492 -30.44 -4.48 -11.02
C LEU A 492 -31.70 -3.85 -10.40
N ILE A 493 -31.57 -3.08 -9.32
CA ILE A 493 -32.71 -2.41 -8.66
C ILE A 493 -32.46 -0.89 -8.72
N GLU A 494 -33.51 -0.11 -8.97
CA GLU A 494 -33.42 1.36 -9.00
C GLU A 494 -33.63 1.97 -7.61
N ASP A 495 -34.45 1.31 -6.79
CA ASP A 495 -34.82 1.82 -5.46
C ASP A 495 -33.63 1.81 -4.50
N SER A 496 -33.22 3.00 -4.08
CA SER A 496 -32.07 3.21 -3.18
C SER A 496 -32.25 2.61 -1.78
N GLU A 497 -33.49 2.26 -1.38
CA GLU A 497 -33.72 1.60 -0.09
C GLU A 497 -33.03 0.20 -0.08
N SER A 498 -33.06 -0.51 -1.22
CA SER A 498 -32.39 -1.80 -1.37
C SER A 498 -30.86 -1.74 -1.33
N HIS A 499 -30.29 -0.54 -1.58
CA HIS A 499 -28.83 -0.31 -1.60
C HIS A 499 -28.23 0.08 -0.25
N ARG A 500 -29.04 0.05 0.83
CA ARG A 500 -28.60 0.51 2.14
C ARG A 500 -27.59 -0.45 2.75
N GLU A 501 -26.40 0.06 3.01
CA GLU A 501 -25.32 -0.60 3.74
C GLU A 501 -25.00 0.23 4.98
N SER A 502 -24.81 -0.42 6.14
CA SER A 502 -24.50 0.24 7.39
C SER A 502 -23.07 -0.04 7.80
N TYR A 503 -22.35 0.98 8.21
CA TYR A 503 -21.00 0.81 8.74
C TYR A 503 -21.02 0.06 10.07
N ASN A 504 -19.96 -0.71 10.34
CA ASN A 504 -19.72 -1.32 11.63
C ASN A 504 -19.67 -0.26 12.75
N ALA A 505 -20.13 -0.60 13.94
CA ALA A 505 -20.17 0.31 15.08
C ALA A 505 -18.78 0.85 15.47
N TYR A 506 -17.70 0.20 15.04
CA TYR A 506 -16.32 0.69 15.15
C TYR A 506 -16.21 2.17 14.74
N TYR A 507 -16.75 2.55 13.57
CA TYR A 507 -16.63 3.92 13.03
C TYR A 507 -17.37 4.98 13.87
N LYS A 508 -18.30 4.57 14.73
CA LYS A 508 -18.93 5.43 15.74
C LYS A 508 -18.09 5.53 17.01
N TRP A 509 -17.47 4.43 17.39
CA TRP A 509 -16.75 4.34 18.66
C TRP A 509 -15.36 4.98 18.61
N ILE A 510 -14.68 4.99 17.48
CA ILE A 510 -13.37 5.63 17.31
C ILE A 510 -13.38 7.16 17.45
N GLU A 511 -14.52 7.79 17.50
CA GLU A 511 -14.65 9.22 17.85
C GLU A 511 -14.33 9.48 19.34
N LYS A 512 -14.37 8.44 20.18
CA LYS A 512 -14.18 8.53 21.62
C LYS A 512 -12.84 7.91 22.05
N GLU A 513 -12.04 8.67 22.75
CA GLU A 513 -10.70 8.29 23.22
C GLU A 513 -10.70 6.96 23.97
N SER A 514 -11.65 6.75 24.92
CA SER A 514 -11.71 5.53 25.72
C SER A 514 -11.88 4.22 24.93
N TYR A 515 -12.46 4.28 23.74
CA TYR A 515 -12.60 3.09 22.87
C TYR A 515 -11.37 2.90 22.02
N VAL A 516 -10.69 3.97 21.62
CA VAL A 516 -9.39 3.87 20.97
C VAL A 516 -8.35 3.29 21.94
N ASP A 517 -8.37 3.74 23.21
CA ASP A 517 -7.52 3.16 24.26
C ASP A 517 -7.79 1.66 24.44
N LYS A 518 -9.08 1.25 24.48
CA LYS A 518 -9.47 -0.17 24.54
C LYS A 518 -8.89 -1.00 23.39
N ILE A 519 -8.86 -0.44 22.18
CA ILE A 519 -8.26 -1.12 21.02
C ILE A 519 -6.74 -1.19 21.18
N ILE A 520 -6.09 -0.12 21.59
CA ILE A 520 -4.64 -0.08 21.81
C ILE A 520 -4.22 -1.12 22.86
N GLU A 521 -4.95 -1.22 23.97
CA GLU A 521 -4.72 -2.22 25.02
C GLU A 521 -4.92 -3.66 24.52
N GLU A 522 -5.89 -3.90 23.64
CA GLU A 522 -6.10 -5.22 23.01
C GLU A 522 -4.89 -5.67 22.18
N PHE A 523 -4.17 -4.72 21.58
CA PHE A 523 -2.90 -4.98 20.88
C PHE A 523 -1.68 -5.00 21.80
N HIS A 524 -1.88 -4.91 23.12
CA HIS A 524 -0.84 -4.91 24.16
C HIS A 524 0.10 -3.69 24.10
N GLU A 525 -0.39 -2.58 23.56
CA GLU A 525 0.33 -1.31 23.49
C GLU A 525 -0.12 -0.35 24.61
N ASN A 526 0.68 0.71 24.81
CA ASN A 526 0.40 1.72 25.85
C ASN A 526 -0.39 2.89 25.25
N PRO A 527 -1.64 3.16 25.68
CA PRO A 527 -2.47 4.24 25.16
C PRO A 527 -1.87 5.66 25.24
N GLU A 528 -0.92 5.88 26.18
CA GLU A 528 -0.23 7.17 26.33
C GLU A 528 0.87 7.43 25.28
N LEU A 529 1.29 6.39 24.55
CA LEU A 529 2.41 6.44 23.60
C LEU A 529 1.99 6.05 22.18
N SER A 530 0.80 5.45 22.05
CA SER A 530 0.41 4.75 20.82
C SER A 530 -0.65 5.48 20.04
N HIS A 531 -0.57 5.33 18.71
CA HIS A 531 -1.58 5.79 17.78
C HIS A 531 -2.11 4.63 16.96
N ILE A 532 -3.33 4.80 16.43
CA ILE A 532 -3.90 3.94 15.40
C ILE A 532 -3.88 4.70 14.08
N ILE A 533 -3.41 4.06 13.01
CA ILE A 533 -3.41 4.62 11.66
C ILE A 533 -4.13 3.63 10.75
N ASN A 534 -5.23 4.08 10.14
CA ASN A 534 -6.01 3.25 9.22
C ASN A 534 -6.50 4.04 7.98
N GLY A 535 -7.12 3.32 7.02
CA GLY A 535 -7.65 3.83 5.76
C GLY A 535 -9.10 3.43 5.53
N HIS A 536 -9.42 2.93 4.32
CA HIS A 536 -10.65 2.27 3.90
C HIS A 536 -11.90 3.16 3.76
N VAL A 537 -12.16 4.06 4.71
CA VAL A 537 -13.33 4.94 4.66
C VAL A 537 -12.89 6.37 4.36
N PRO A 538 -13.16 6.86 3.15
CA PRO A 538 -12.69 8.19 2.74
C PRO A 538 -13.23 9.29 3.62
N VAL A 539 -12.34 10.14 4.13
CA VAL A 539 -12.67 11.33 4.94
C VAL A 539 -13.38 12.37 4.06
N LYS A 540 -14.57 12.76 4.44
CA LYS A 540 -15.41 13.73 3.69
C LYS A 540 -15.07 15.17 4.09
N SER A 541 -13.87 15.64 3.75
CA SER A 541 -13.38 16.98 4.12
C SER A 541 -14.33 18.11 3.67
N LYS A 542 -14.97 17.98 2.50
CA LYS A 542 -16.05 18.91 2.06
C LYS A 542 -17.21 19.03 3.04
N LYS A 543 -17.45 18.01 3.87
CA LYS A 543 -18.50 18.01 4.91
C LYS A 543 -17.96 18.38 6.28
N GLY A 544 -16.68 18.78 6.38
CA GLY A 544 -16.03 19.17 7.63
C GLY A 544 -15.60 17.98 8.49
N GLU A 545 -15.50 16.76 7.92
CA GLU A 545 -14.97 15.60 8.62
C GLU A 545 -13.46 15.72 8.78
N SER A 546 -12.94 15.40 9.99
CA SER A 546 -11.52 15.43 10.27
C SER A 546 -10.90 14.03 10.13
N PRO A 547 -9.70 13.91 9.52
CA PRO A 547 -8.91 12.67 9.53
C PRO A 547 -8.38 12.31 10.92
N ILE A 548 -8.36 13.27 11.84
CA ILE A 548 -7.85 13.11 13.21
C ILE A 548 -9.03 12.82 14.13
N LYS A 549 -9.00 11.66 14.79
CA LYS A 549 -10.04 11.15 15.68
C LYS A 549 -9.51 11.00 17.11
N ALA A 550 -10.41 10.87 18.08
CA ALA A 550 -10.09 10.58 19.48
C ALA A 550 -8.94 11.48 20.01
N SER A 551 -9.07 12.79 19.85
CA SER A 551 -8.09 13.78 20.34
C SER A 551 -6.65 13.58 19.80
N GLY A 552 -6.48 12.95 18.64
CA GLY A 552 -5.19 12.71 18.01
C GLY A 552 -4.62 11.30 18.23
N LYS A 553 -5.37 10.37 18.84
CA LYS A 553 -4.95 8.98 19.02
C LYS A 553 -5.22 8.08 17.82
N LEU A 554 -6.09 8.51 16.89
CA LEU A 554 -6.40 7.76 15.68
C LEU A 554 -6.39 8.67 14.45
N PHE A 555 -5.81 8.18 13.36
CA PHE A 555 -5.69 8.85 12.08
C PHE A 555 -6.32 8.00 10.98
N ILE A 556 -7.32 8.54 10.28
CA ILE A 556 -7.85 7.96 9.05
C ILE A 556 -7.19 8.71 7.89
N ILE A 557 -6.27 8.04 7.17
CA ILE A 557 -5.49 8.68 6.12
C ILE A 557 -6.02 8.42 4.70
N ASP A 558 -7.17 7.74 4.56
CA ASP A 558 -7.89 7.67 3.30
C ASP A 558 -8.53 9.04 3.01
N GLY A 559 -7.88 9.81 2.17
CA GLY A 559 -8.41 11.08 1.66
C GLY A 559 -8.90 11.00 0.22
N GLY A 560 -8.87 9.79 -0.38
CA GLY A 560 -9.27 9.54 -1.76
C GLY A 560 -8.23 9.98 -2.77
N ILE A 561 -7.02 9.40 -2.73
CA ILE A 561 -6.01 9.56 -3.79
C ILE A 561 -6.61 9.16 -5.14
N SER A 562 -7.49 8.15 -5.14
CA SER A 562 -8.24 7.78 -6.34
C SER A 562 -9.17 8.90 -6.80
N LYS A 563 -9.02 9.28 -8.07
CA LYS A 563 -9.88 10.28 -8.77
C LYS A 563 -11.37 9.99 -8.61
N ALA A 564 -11.75 8.73 -8.44
CA ALA A 564 -13.12 8.28 -8.18
C ALA A 564 -13.76 8.95 -6.95
N TYR A 565 -12.97 9.38 -5.98
CA TYR A 565 -13.45 9.98 -4.74
C TYR A 565 -13.33 11.50 -4.66
N HIS A 566 -12.54 12.18 -5.52
CA HIS A 566 -12.29 13.62 -5.45
C HIS A 566 -13.57 14.47 -5.40
N SER A 567 -14.63 14.05 -6.13
CA SER A 567 -15.92 14.72 -6.08
C SER A 567 -16.58 14.67 -4.70
N LYS A 568 -16.32 13.63 -3.91
CA LYS A 568 -16.91 13.36 -2.59
C LYS A 568 -16.04 13.89 -1.45
N THR A 569 -14.72 13.68 -1.52
CA THR A 569 -13.75 14.06 -0.50
C THR A 569 -13.36 15.53 -0.59
N GLY A 570 -13.06 16.01 -1.78
CA GLY A 570 -12.62 17.39 -2.03
C GLY A 570 -11.13 17.62 -1.93
N ILE A 571 -10.39 16.55 -1.65
CA ILE A 571 -8.93 16.51 -1.57
C ILE A 571 -8.44 15.28 -2.29
N ALA A 572 -7.13 15.20 -2.55
CA ALA A 572 -6.47 14.09 -3.24
C ALA A 572 -5.65 13.20 -2.29
N GLY A 573 -6.07 13.07 -1.04
CA GLY A 573 -5.45 12.15 -0.09
C GLY A 573 -4.68 12.82 1.04
N TYR A 574 -4.26 11.98 1.99
CA TYR A 574 -3.40 12.36 3.10
C TYR A 574 -2.11 11.54 3.11
N THR A 575 -1.03 12.15 3.60
CA THR A 575 0.17 11.43 4.02
C THR A 575 0.44 11.78 5.47
N LEU A 576 0.56 10.76 6.33
CA LEU A 576 1.06 10.97 7.69
C LEU A 576 2.59 10.84 7.66
N ILE A 577 3.29 11.74 8.36
CA ILE A 577 4.76 11.83 8.38
C ILE A 577 5.20 11.83 9.84
N TYR A 578 5.97 10.82 10.24
CA TYR A 578 6.47 10.67 11.60
C TYR A 578 8.00 10.78 11.63
N ASP A 579 8.51 11.94 11.99
CA ASP A 579 9.94 12.18 12.18
C ASP A 579 10.36 12.10 13.66
N SER A 580 11.59 12.46 13.97
CA SER A 580 12.12 12.41 15.35
C SER A 580 11.57 13.47 16.30
N LYS A 581 10.77 14.43 15.81
CA LYS A 581 10.23 15.56 16.59
C LYS A 581 8.73 15.76 16.44
N HIS A 582 8.17 15.34 15.30
CA HIS A 582 6.80 15.66 14.92
C HIS A 582 6.09 14.47 14.33
N LEU A 583 4.81 14.41 14.59
CA LEU A 583 3.82 13.72 13.77
C LEU A 583 3.07 14.78 12.99
N SER A 584 3.11 14.71 11.67
CA SER A 584 2.55 15.72 10.76
C SER A 584 1.64 15.07 9.74
N LEU A 585 0.56 15.75 9.38
CA LEU A 585 -0.37 15.35 8.34
C LEU A 585 -0.22 16.27 7.15
N ALA A 586 0.08 15.73 5.97
CA ALA A 586 0.10 16.43 4.71
C ALA A 586 -1.21 16.16 3.97
N GLU A 587 -1.97 17.22 3.67
CA GLU A 587 -3.19 17.17 2.86
C GLU A 587 -2.84 17.51 1.42
N HIS A 588 -3.19 16.62 0.47
CA HIS A 588 -2.86 16.75 -0.94
C HIS A 588 -4.00 17.36 -1.74
N LYS A 589 -3.64 18.19 -2.72
CA LYS A 589 -4.53 18.70 -3.76
C LYS A 589 -4.51 17.78 -4.98
N ASP A 590 -5.47 17.95 -5.89
CA ASP A 590 -5.51 17.20 -7.14
C ASP A 590 -4.16 17.28 -7.86
N PHE A 591 -3.61 16.11 -8.18
CA PHE A 591 -2.32 16.01 -8.86
C PHE A 591 -2.46 16.36 -10.34
N HIS A 592 -1.69 17.36 -10.78
CA HIS A 592 -1.54 17.74 -12.19
C HIS A 592 -0.05 17.77 -12.53
N LYS A 593 0.36 16.93 -13.46
CA LYS A 593 1.76 16.85 -13.88
C LYS A 593 2.25 18.20 -14.47
N GLY A 594 3.30 18.75 -13.86
CA GLY A 594 3.89 20.02 -14.27
C GLY A 594 3.32 21.25 -13.58
N GLU A 595 2.30 21.11 -12.73
CA GLU A 595 1.76 22.19 -11.90
C GLU A 595 2.39 22.19 -10.50
N GLU A 596 2.13 23.26 -9.72
CA GLU A 596 2.55 23.34 -8.33
C GLU A 596 1.61 22.47 -7.47
N ASN A 597 2.11 21.31 -7.03
CA ASN A 597 1.38 20.36 -6.21
C ASN A 597 1.90 20.38 -4.75
N THR A 598 1.99 21.56 -4.14
CA THR A 598 2.46 21.70 -2.76
C THR A 598 1.34 21.34 -1.79
N PRO A 599 1.53 20.34 -0.90
CA PRO A 599 0.53 19.98 0.10
C PRO A 599 0.49 20.98 1.25
N ASP A 600 -0.63 21.02 1.95
CA ASP A 600 -0.75 21.72 3.22
C ASP A 600 -0.30 20.78 4.36
N ILE A 601 0.81 21.10 5.02
CA ILE A 601 1.39 20.26 6.09
C ILE A 601 1.04 20.86 7.46
N GLN A 602 0.29 20.09 8.25
CA GLN A 602 -0.06 20.42 9.63
C GLN A 602 0.72 19.54 10.62
N VAL A 603 1.40 20.15 11.60
CA VAL A 603 1.96 19.40 12.74
C VAL A 603 0.82 19.04 13.69
N VAL A 604 0.55 17.75 13.84
CA VAL A 604 -0.51 17.22 14.70
C VAL A 604 -0.01 17.04 16.13
N GLU A 605 1.19 16.50 16.26
CA GLU A 605 1.82 16.29 17.57
C GLU A 605 3.29 16.71 17.56
N ARG A 606 3.72 17.28 18.65
CA ARG A 606 5.13 17.58 18.92
C ARG A 606 5.66 16.69 20.03
N MET A 607 6.70 15.93 19.73
CA MET A 607 7.33 15.06 20.72
C MET A 607 7.97 15.90 21.85
N LYS A 608 7.86 15.43 23.10
CA LYS A 608 8.44 16.10 24.29
C LYS A 608 9.96 16.27 24.20
N GLY A 609 10.62 15.40 23.45
CA GLY A 609 12.03 15.41 23.14
C GLY A 609 12.30 14.84 21.77
N ARG A 610 13.53 14.93 21.28
CA ARG A 610 13.89 14.32 20.00
C ARG A 610 14.03 12.82 20.19
N ILE A 611 13.15 12.04 19.56
CA ILE A 611 13.19 10.57 19.58
C ILE A 611 14.49 10.09 18.94
N ARG A 612 15.17 9.16 19.61
CA ARG A 612 16.40 8.52 19.14
C ARG A 612 16.12 7.12 18.62
N ILE A 613 16.98 6.59 17.76
CA ILE A 613 16.88 5.20 17.29
C ILE A 613 16.83 4.22 18.46
N GLY A 614 17.58 4.46 19.53
CA GLY A 614 17.56 3.63 20.74
C GLY A 614 16.18 3.55 21.43
N GLU A 615 15.26 4.46 21.14
CA GLU A 615 13.90 4.50 21.72
C GLU A 615 12.84 3.89 20.77
N THR A 616 13.26 3.34 19.63
CA THR A 616 12.40 2.73 18.59
C THR A 616 12.55 1.20 18.60
N ASP A 617 11.69 0.52 17.83
CA ASP A 617 11.78 -0.94 17.62
C ASP A 617 13.15 -1.34 17.06
N LYS A 618 13.70 -0.52 16.15
CA LYS A 618 15.07 -0.71 15.67
C LYS A 618 16.10 -0.65 16.79
N GLY A 619 15.88 0.22 17.77
CA GLY A 619 16.74 0.30 18.98
C GLY A 619 16.63 -0.96 19.85
N VAL A 620 15.45 -1.59 19.94
CA VAL A 620 15.28 -2.88 20.62
C VAL A 620 16.10 -3.96 19.91
N GLU A 621 16.02 -4.02 18.60
CA GLU A 621 16.80 -4.96 17.78
C GLU A 621 18.32 -4.76 17.95
N LEU A 622 18.78 -3.51 17.87
CA LEU A 622 20.20 -3.17 18.04
C LEU A 622 20.72 -3.50 19.44
N ARG A 623 19.93 -3.28 20.49
CA ARG A 623 20.29 -3.69 21.85
C ARG A 623 20.46 -5.20 21.98
N ARG A 624 19.56 -5.98 21.36
CA ARG A 624 19.66 -7.45 21.32
C ARG A 624 20.93 -7.90 20.59
N GLN A 625 21.26 -7.27 19.48
CA GLN A 625 22.53 -7.54 18.76
C GLN A 625 23.74 -7.21 19.63
N MET A 626 23.71 -6.09 20.37
CA MET A 626 24.78 -5.75 21.31
C MET A 626 24.92 -6.79 22.42
N GLU A 627 23.82 -7.29 22.98
CA GLU A 627 23.85 -8.37 23.99
C GLU A 627 24.49 -9.63 23.43
N ASP A 628 24.14 -10.05 22.22
CA ASP A 628 24.74 -11.20 21.57
C ASP A 628 26.26 -11.04 21.35
N LEU A 629 26.71 -9.83 20.98
CA LEU A 629 28.11 -9.51 20.81
C LEU A 629 28.85 -9.43 22.17
N TRP A 630 28.20 -8.98 23.24
CA TRP A 630 28.76 -9.03 24.58
C TRP A 630 29.00 -10.47 25.05
N ASP A 631 28.04 -11.40 24.84
CA ASP A 631 28.19 -12.81 25.15
C ASP A 631 29.34 -13.44 24.31
N LEU A 632 29.51 -13.02 23.05
CA LEU A 632 30.63 -13.44 22.21
C LEU A 632 31.98 -12.94 22.75
N LEU A 633 32.06 -11.67 23.19
CA LEU A 633 33.27 -11.11 23.81
C LEU A 633 33.65 -11.86 25.10
N GLU A 634 32.65 -12.19 25.93
CA GLU A 634 32.87 -13.00 27.14
C GLU A 634 33.40 -14.39 26.80
N ALA A 635 32.85 -15.03 25.76
CA ALA A 635 33.32 -16.35 25.30
C ALA A 635 34.76 -16.32 24.78
N TYR A 636 35.18 -15.26 24.07
CA TYR A 636 36.57 -15.05 23.71
C TYR A 636 37.46 -14.80 24.93
N GLY A 637 37.02 -13.93 25.86
CA GLY A 637 37.78 -13.59 27.05
C GLY A 637 37.97 -14.77 28.02
N SER A 638 36.97 -15.66 28.15
CA SER A 638 37.03 -16.87 28.96
C SER A 638 37.78 -18.03 28.32
N GLY A 639 38.04 -17.95 26.98
CA GLY A 639 38.65 -19.06 26.21
C GLY A 639 37.64 -20.16 25.83
N GLU A 640 36.34 -20.00 26.10
CA GLU A 640 35.28 -20.92 25.62
C GLU A 640 35.23 -20.97 24.10
N LEU A 641 35.52 -19.85 23.43
CA LEU A 641 35.74 -19.75 21.99
C LEU A 641 37.13 -19.19 21.69
N LYS A 642 37.75 -19.70 20.67
CA LYS A 642 39.03 -19.16 20.15
C LYS A 642 38.74 -18.12 19.07
N GLU A 643 39.48 -17.02 19.10
CA GLU A 643 39.49 -16.07 18.01
C GLU A 643 39.98 -16.69 16.73
N LEU A 644 39.36 -16.34 15.61
CA LEU A 644 39.76 -16.82 14.28
C LEU A 644 40.62 -15.73 13.63
N TYR A 645 41.93 -15.87 13.72
CA TYR A 645 42.87 -15.02 13.00
C TYR A 645 42.98 -15.51 11.56
N SER A 646 42.80 -14.62 10.57
CA SER A 646 42.98 -14.90 9.14
C SER A 646 44.44 -14.91 8.78
#